data_533299443328c9e90c391e96f01f7729
#
_entry.id   533299443328c9e90c391e96f01f7729
#
_cell.length_a   1.000
_cell.length_b   1.000
_cell.length_c   1.000
_cell.angle_alpha   90.00
_cell.angle_beta   90.00
_cell.angle_gamma   90.00
#
_symmetry.space_group_name_H-M   'P 1'
#
loop_
_entity.id
_entity.type
_entity.pdbx_description
1 polymer ?
#
loop_
_entity_poly.entity_id
_entity_poly.type
_entity_poly.pdbx_seq_one_letter_code
_entity_poly.pdbx_strand_id
1 'polypeptide(L)'
;MRIIKLTITAMFLSFAVWFCLQDRGVTRASAQDQDLLGTLNVPTGVAASDGDYSTKVGINWDTIRGATSYRIFRNTTNNAGTATDWGTTQANYIFDTTGMQGQTYFYWVRAENGANVSGFSTPDQGIRANGTSKGGVFSPLDPPVSPAGNPVTAAKAYLGKALFWDEQMSSTRTVSCGTCHRPAAGGSDPRTVVGSRRSRNPGPDGFFGTLDDVFGSPGVPLNNLDGTYSQSPQFGMREQVTGRKSPSYLNAGYSRDGLFWDGRALDVFRDPLTNNILLPDTASLESQSVGPPVSGAEMGHVNRNWTQVASRIHASKPLALATNIPTGLANWINDRTYPELFEEAFGTPDVTPARIAMAIATHERTLFSDRTPLDRELNGIEPLNAQEIRGRDLFVEHNCNFCHNGGLLSNNAFHNIGVRPQTDDPGRFAVTGVEFDRGSFKTPQLRNGEIRGPFMHNGGLATMEEVVEFYNRGGDFPAPNVPTGVIRPLNMTVQERADLVAFLKRPLTDNRVRNELPPFDRPTLYTESNRVPTVAGRGRPGSKFTIPEAILIAPPLVGNPNFTAGIAHGRGGVQATLVIDSQDPGLGITIPATGSFAHQTITLNNFESTNGYGSVNIAIPNNPLLIGQTFYGRWYVRDNRAVTGIAVSRLITFTVF
;
A
#
# COMPACT_ATOMS: atom_id res chain seq x y z
N MET A 1 -10.40 52.26 -51.86
CA MET A 1 -10.29 53.72 -51.82
C MET A 1 -9.72 54.14 -50.47
N ARG A 2 -8.49 54.73 -50.51
CA ARG A 2 -7.73 55.46 -49.47
C ARG A 2 -7.58 54.83 -48.08
N ILE A 3 -6.45 54.23 -47.69
CA ILE A 3 -5.12 54.74 -47.28
C ILE A 3 -5.22 56.03 -46.41
N ILE A 4 -4.84 55.91 -45.14
CA ILE A 4 -4.00 56.91 -44.44
C ILE A 4 -3.14 56.12 -43.38
N LYS A 5 -1.79 56.19 -43.59
CA LYS A 5 -0.74 55.98 -42.64
C LYS A 5 -0.61 57.16 -41.71
N LEU A 6 -0.30 57.00 -40.46
CA LEU A 6 0.45 58.01 -39.71
C LEU A 6 1.46 57.33 -38.77
N THR A 7 2.70 57.58 -39.02
CA THR A 7 3.92 57.31 -38.26
C THR A 7 4.15 58.51 -37.32
N ILE A 8 4.44 58.36 -36.06
CA ILE A 8 5.14 59.38 -35.26
C ILE A 8 6.14 58.70 -34.33
N THR A 9 7.29 59.28 -34.35
CA THR A 9 8.64 58.97 -33.89
C THR A 9 8.82 59.08 -32.38
N ALA A 10 9.85 58.37 -31.89
CA ALA A 10 10.37 58.33 -30.53
C ALA A 10 10.73 59.68 -29.90
N MET A 11 10.64 59.73 -28.57
CA MET A 11 11.49 60.61 -27.77
C MET A 11 11.82 59.96 -26.43
N PHE A 12 13.13 59.73 -26.19
CA PHE A 12 13.74 59.33 -24.92
C PHE A 12 13.60 60.45 -23.90
N LEU A 13 13.23 60.11 -22.65
CA LEU A 13 13.65 60.87 -21.46
C LEU A 13 13.80 59.94 -20.28
N SER A 14 15.05 59.86 -19.82
CA SER A 14 15.50 59.19 -18.62
C SER A 14 14.97 59.90 -17.37
N PHE A 15 14.39 59.14 -16.44
CA PHE A 15 14.34 59.55 -15.03
C PHE A 15 14.71 58.36 -14.18
N ALA A 16 15.89 58.42 -13.58
CA ALA A 16 16.36 57.56 -12.53
C ALA A 16 15.62 57.94 -11.24
N VAL A 17 14.81 56.99 -10.71
CA VAL A 17 14.36 57.05 -9.33
C VAL A 17 14.99 55.88 -8.58
N TRP A 18 15.92 56.22 -7.69
CA TRP A 18 16.58 55.37 -6.78
C TRP A 18 15.59 54.98 -5.68
N PHE A 19 15.11 53.71 -5.67
CA PHE A 19 14.43 53.14 -4.50
C PHE A 19 15.29 52.03 -3.93
N CYS A 20 15.88 52.34 -2.77
CA CYS A 20 16.55 51.42 -1.91
C CYS A 20 15.51 50.53 -1.26
N LEU A 21 15.32 49.29 -1.78
CA LEU A 21 14.63 48.22 -1.08
C LEU A 21 15.70 47.26 -0.53
N GLN A 22 15.77 47.22 0.76
CA GLN A 22 16.57 46.26 1.51
C GLN A 22 16.14 44.81 1.13
N ASP A 23 17.00 44.17 0.39
CA ASP A 23 16.95 42.72 0.15
C ASP A 23 17.41 42.04 1.46
N ARG A 24 16.47 41.63 2.28
CA ARG A 24 16.74 40.75 3.42
C ARG A 24 16.09 39.41 3.15
N GLY A 25 16.91 38.46 2.72
CA GLY A 25 16.65 37.07 3.00
C GLY A 25 16.28 36.15 1.87
N VAL A 26 17.11 36.02 0.84
CA VAL A 26 17.20 34.77 0.06
C VAL A 26 18.65 34.59 -0.42
N THR A 27 19.60 34.46 0.49
CA THR A 27 20.94 33.96 0.18
C THR A 27 21.50 33.23 1.38
N ARG A 28 20.89 32.08 1.68
CA ARG A 28 21.48 31.09 2.60
C ARG A 28 20.95 29.68 2.32
N ALA A 29 21.00 29.24 1.08
CA ALA A 29 20.75 27.84 0.74
C ALA A 29 21.82 27.22 -0.19
N SER A 30 22.71 28.02 -0.78
CA SER A 30 23.63 27.50 -1.79
C SER A 30 25.07 27.26 -1.34
N ALA A 31 25.45 27.65 -0.15
CA ALA A 31 26.82 27.44 0.34
C ALA A 31 26.94 26.33 1.40
N GLN A 32 25.88 25.91 2.05
CA GLN A 32 25.90 24.80 3.02
C GLN A 32 25.57 23.43 2.39
N ASP A 33 24.94 23.39 1.22
CA ASP A 33 24.63 22.12 0.53
C ASP A 33 25.78 21.59 -0.32
N GLN A 34 26.75 22.41 -0.71
CA GLN A 34 27.93 21.93 -1.46
C GLN A 34 28.98 21.27 -0.57
N ASP A 35 29.03 21.54 0.73
CA ASP A 35 29.97 20.89 1.67
C ASP A 35 29.47 19.54 2.22
N LEU A 36 28.21 19.16 1.99
CA LEU A 36 27.63 17.87 2.41
C LEU A 36 27.82 16.73 1.41
N LEU A 37 28.34 16.99 0.20
CA LEU A 37 28.73 16.00 -0.78
C LEU A 37 30.14 15.42 -0.55
N GLY A 38 30.85 15.87 0.47
CA GLY A 38 32.27 15.56 0.71
C GLY A 38 32.56 14.15 1.23
N THR A 39 31.71 13.57 2.06
CA THR A 39 31.93 12.23 2.65
C THR A 39 30.63 11.46 2.77
N LEU A 40 30.55 10.28 2.15
CA LEU A 40 29.43 9.36 2.34
C LEU A 40 29.43 8.81 3.77
N ASN A 41 28.24 8.72 4.38
CA ASN A 41 28.08 8.04 5.65
C ASN A 41 28.42 6.55 5.51
N VAL A 42 28.92 5.99 6.60
CA VAL A 42 29.21 4.55 6.69
C VAL A 42 27.88 3.76 6.69
N PRO A 43 27.76 2.67 5.89
CA PRO A 43 26.57 1.83 5.91
C PRO A 43 26.26 1.26 7.30
N THR A 44 24.99 1.36 7.69
CA THR A 44 24.43 0.83 8.95
C THR A 44 23.48 -0.34 8.66
N GLY A 45 23.08 -1.06 9.70
CA GLY A 45 22.13 -2.16 9.55
C GLY A 45 22.65 -3.34 8.72
N VAL A 46 23.98 -3.50 8.58
CA VAL A 46 24.55 -4.63 7.86
C VAL A 46 24.17 -5.91 8.57
N ALA A 47 23.53 -6.82 7.83
CA ALA A 47 23.11 -8.13 8.31
C ALA A 47 23.38 -9.18 7.24
N ALA A 48 24.10 -10.24 7.62
CA ALA A 48 24.39 -11.40 6.81
C ALA A 48 23.61 -12.62 7.32
N SER A 49 23.21 -13.54 6.44
CA SER A 49 22.40 -14.69 6.82
C SER A 49 23.23 -15.78 7.51
N ASP A 50 22.73 -16.27 8.65
CA ASP A 50 23.36 -17.29 9.48
C ASP A 50 22.76 -18.68 9.23
N GLY A 51 23.10 -19.29 8.10
CA GLY A 51 22.65 -20.64 7.76
C GLY A 51 21.20 -20.73 7.26
N ASP A 52 20.63 -19.64 6.75
CA ASP A 52 19.31 -19.66 6.10
C ASP A 52 19.32 -20.37 4.75
N TYR A 53 20.50 -20.43 4.09
CA TYR A 53 20.68 -21.02 2.77
C TYR A 53 21.89 -21.95 2.74
N SER A 54 21.81 -23.04 1.98
CA SER A 54 22.95 -23.89 1.70
C SER A 54 23.72 -23.50 0.43
N THR A 55 23.16 -22.58 -0.38
CA THR A 55 23.71 -22.18 -1.69
C THR A 55 24.31 -20.78 -1.70
N LYS A 56 23.98 -19.95 -0.72
CA LYS A 56 24.36 -18.51 -0.69
C LYS A 56 24.41 -17.97 0.73
N VAL A 57 25.05 -16.81 0.93
CA VAL A 57 24.85 -15.92 2.10
C VAL A 57 24.15 -14.66 1.58
N GLY A 58 23.02 -14.30 2.16
CA GLY A 58 22.35 -13.03 1.87
C GLY A 58 22.90 -11.92 2.76
N ILE A 59 23.32 -10.81 2.19
CA ILE A 59 23.82 -9.63 2.90
C ILE A 59 22.92 -8.45 2.54
N ASN A 60 22.45 -7.71 3.54
CA ASN A 60 21.64 -6.50 3.36
C ASN A 60 22.09 -5.38 4.33
N TRP A 61 21.74 -4.14 4.02
CA TRP A 61 22.09 -2.96 4.81
C TRP A 61 21.12 -1.80 4.56
N ASP A 62 21.20 -0.75 5.40
CA ASP A 62 20.43 0.47 5.21
C ASP A 62 20.95 1.26 4.00
N THR A 63 20.03 1.85 3.24
CA THR A 63 20.39 2.76 2.13
C THR A 63 21.07 4.02 2.65
N ILE A 64 22.20 4.38 2.07
CA ILE A 64 22.98 5.57 2.43
C ILE A 64 22.66 6.70 1.45
N ARG A 65 22.31 7.86 1.99
CA ARG A 65 22.05 9.08 1.21
C ARG A 65 23.25 9.41 0.32
N GLY A 66 22.98 9.66 -0.95
CA GLY A 66 23.96 10.04 -1.94
C GLY A 66 24.83 8.89 -2.47
N ALA A 67 24.65 7.65 -2.00
CA ALA A 67 25.34 6.48 -2.55
C ALA A 67 24.71 6.05 -3.88
N THR A 68 25.54 5.80 -4.88
CA THR A 68 25.12 5.26 -6.18
C THR A 68 25.43 3.77 -6.34
N SER A 69 26.34 3.25 -5.51
CA SER A 69 26.69 1.84 -5.42
C SER A 69 27.27 1.50 -4.05
N TYR A 70 27.41 0.20 -3.81
CA TYR A 70 28.00 -0.34 -2.59
C TYR A 70 29.04 -1.38 -2.96
N ARG A 71 30.17 -1.37 -2.26
CA ARG A 71 31.23 -2.36 -2.39
C ARG A 71 31.28 -3.24 -1.16
N ILE A 72 31.29 -4.55 -1.36
CA ILE A 72 31.25 -5.55 -0.32
C ILE A 72 32.62 -6.18 -0.16
N PHE A 73 33.05 -6.32 1.07
CA PHE A 73 34.30 -6.98 1.45
C PHE A 73 34.00 -8.19 2.33
N ARG A 74 34.84 -9.22 2.19
CA ARG A 74 34.69 -10.48 2.89
C ARG A 74 36.01 -10.97 3.46
N ASN A 75 35.97 -11.54 4.67
CA ASN A 75 37.13 -12.20 5.31
C ASN A 75 36.66 -13.39 6.15
N THR A 76 37.54 -14.36 6.41
CA THR A 76 37.32 -15.44 7.39
C THR A 76 37.63 -15.00 8.82
N THR A 77 38.26 -13.86 9.02
CA THR A 77 38.54 -13.24 10.32
C THR A 77 37.92 -11.86 10.41
N ASN A 78 37.59 -11.39 11.61
CA ASN A 78 37.06 -10.04 11.83
C ASN A 78 38.17 -8.98 11.69
N ASN A 79 38.68 -8.82 10.48
CA ASN A 79 39.74 -7.85 10.15
C ASN A 79 39.48 -7.24 8.77
N ALA A 80 38.93 -6.00 8.77
CA ALA A 80 38.65 -5.26 7.55
C ALA A 80 39.93 -4.93 6.75
N GLY A 81 41.09 -4.74 7.43
CA GLY A 81 42.35 -4.41 6.79
C GLY A 81 42.93 -5.49 5.89
N THR A 82 42.49 -6.75 6.06
CA THR A 82 42.88 -7.90 5.21
C THR A 82 41.67 -8.49 4.47
N ALA A 83 40.52 -7.81 4.50
CA ALA A 83 39.33 -8.25 3.79
C ALA A 83 39.49 -8.13 2.27
N THR A 84 39.02 -9.13 1.54
CA THR A 84 39.05 -9.15 0.09
C THR A 84 37.83 -8.41 -0.48
N ASP A 85 38.05 -7.54 -1.46
CA ASP A 85 36.98 -6.98 -2.28
C ASP A 85 36.26 -8.13 -3.00
N TRP A 86 34.97 -8.29 -2.66
CA TRP A 86 34.20 -9.41 -3.17
C TRP A 86 33.28 -9.01 -4.33
N GLY A 87 32.80 -7.76 -4.37
CA GLY A 87 31.93 -7.30 -5.45
C GLY A 87 31.18 -6.01 -5.15
N THR A 88 30.40 -5.55 -6.11
CA THR A 88 29.63 -4.31 -6.03
C THR A 88 28.17 -4.52 -6.43
N THR A 89 27.28 -3.65 -5.90
CA THR A 89 25.86 -3.62 -6.27
C THR A 89 25.29 -2.20 -6.14
N GLN A 90 24.23 -1.89 -6.87
CA GLN A 90 23.44 -0.66 -6.70
C GLN A 90 22.26 -0.85 -5.72
N ALA A 91 21.87 -2.11 -5.46
CA ALA A 91 20.86 -2.44 -4.47
C ALA A 91 21.43 -2.34 -3.05
N ASN A 92 20.58 -2.34 -2.04
CA ASN A 92 20.97 -2.43 -0.63
C ASN A 92 21.01 -3.88 -0.10
N TYR A 93 21.17 -4.82 -1.00
CA TYR A 93 21.39 -6.24 -0.70
C TYR A 93 22.21 -6.92 -1.79
N ILE A 94 22.81 -8.05 -1.45
CA ILE A 94 23.52 -8.93 -2.39
C ILE A 94 23.57 -10.37 -1.85
N PHE A 95 23.83 -11.33 -2.74
CA PHE A 95 24.00 -12.74 -2.36
C PHE A 95 25.40 -13.24 -2.70
N ASP A 96 26.15 -13.66 -1.69
CA ASP A 96 27.43 -14.36 -1.87
C ASP A 96 27.17 -15.86 -2.10
N THR A 97 27.33 -16.30 -3.34
CA THR A 97 27.20 -17.71 -3.76
C THR A 97 28.53 -18.46 -3.73
N THR A 98 29.64 -17.79 -3.38
CA THR A 98 31.00 -18.33 -3.47
C THR A 98 31.56 -18.80 -2.12
N GLY A 99 30.94 -18.43 -0.99
CA GLY A 99 31.34 -18.86 0.33
C GLY A 99 31.28 -20.41 0.45
N MET A 100 32.19 -21.02 1.20
CA MET A 100 32.14 -22.47 1.50
C MET A 100 31.04 -22.76 2.52
N GLN A 101 30.37 -23.91 2.37
CA GLN A 101 29.40 -24.39 3.35
C GLN A 101 30.08 -24.65 4.70
N GLY A 102 29.42 -24.26 5.80
CA GLY A 102 29.94 -24.41 7.14
C GLY A 102 31.06 -23.44 7.52
N GLN A 103 31.58 -22.65 6.58
CA GLN A 103 32.59 -21.63 6.86
C GLN A 103 31.92 -20.32 7.22
N THR A 104 32.26 -19.75 8.38
CA THR A 104 31.87 -18.40 8.78
C THR A 104 32.73 -17.36 8.05
N TYR A 105 32.06 -16.35 7.52
CA TYR A 105 32.69 -15.18 6.92
C TYR A 105 32.20 -13.92 7.63
N PHE A 106 33.04 -12.89 7.70
CA PHE A 106 32.71 -11.53 8.09
C PHE A 106 32.53 -10.68 6.84
N TYR A 107 31.47 -9.87 6.80
CA TYR A 107 31.14 -8.99 5.68
C TYR A 107 31.14 -7.54 6.13
N TRP A 108 31.76 -6.68 5.34
CA TRP A 108 31.74 -5.23 5.47
C TRP A 108 31.20 -4.62 4.20
N VAL A 109 30.54 -3.49 4.34
CA VAL A 109 30.01 -2.72 3.23
C VAL A 109 30.57 -1.31 3.24
N ARG A 110 30.89 -0.77 2.08
CA ARG A 110 31.24 0.63 1.87
C ARG A 110 30.28 1.23 0.86
N ALA A 111 29.81 2.46 1.10
CA ALA A 111 29.02 3.23 0.15
C ALA A 111 29.96 3.97 -0.82
N GLU A 112 29.58 4.05 -2.10
CA GLU A 112 30.35 4.69 -3.15
C GLU A 112 29.50 5.66 -3.97
N ASN A 113 30.10 6.80 -4.39
CA ASN A 113 29.54 7.73 -5.36
C ASN A 113 30.68 8.34 -6.17
N GLY A 114 30.97 7.78 -7.32
CA GLY A 114 32.13 8.14 -8.13
C GLY A 114 33.45 7.95 -7.36
N ALA A 115 34.19 9.03 -7.11
CA ALA A 115 35.44 8.99 -6.36
C ALA A 115 35.24 9.00 -4.83
N ASN A 116 34.05 9.31 -4.34
CA ASN A 116 33.74 9.37 -2.91
C ASN A 116 33.43 7.96 -2.39
N VAL A 117 34.12 7.56 -1.31
CA VAL A 117 33.96 6.22 -0.70
C VAL A 117 33.88 6.38 0.81
N SER A 118 32.90 5.75 1.43
CA SER A 118 32.75 5.77 2.89
C SER A 118 33.82 4.92 3.60
N GLY A 119 33.88 5.02 4.93
CA GLY A 119 34.53 4.01 5.75
C GLY A 119 33.87 2.63 5.65
N PHE A 120 34.50 1.60 6.20
CA PHE A 120 33.89 0.29 6.38
C PHE A 120 32.75 0.34 7.41
N SER A 121 31.66 -0.39 7.14
CA SER A 121 30.63 -0.64 8.14
C SER A 121 31.18 -1.44 9.34
N THR A 122 30.40 -1.52 10.42
CA THR A 122 30.54 -2.65 11.34
C THR A 122 30.30 -3.93 10.57
N PRO A 123 31.10 -5.01 10.83
CA PRO A 123 30.89 -6.28 10.16
C PRO A 123 29.70 -7.01 10.74
N ASP A 124 29.13 -7.91 9.91
CA ASP A 124 28.29 -8.98 10.41
C ASP A 124 28.80 -10.33 9.91
N GLN A 125 28.50 -11.38 10.68
CA GLN A 125 28.88 -12.73 10.34
C GLN A 125 27.81 -13.36 9.45
N GLY A 126 28.26 -14.17 8.48
CA GLY A 126 27.36 -14.97 7.67
C GLY A 126 27.94 -16.33 7.36
N ILE A 127 27.07 -17.33 7.27
CA ILE A 127 27.45 -18.72 6.99
C ILE A 127 26.46 -19.35 6.02
N ARG A 128 26.98 -20.10 5.05
CA ARG A 128 26.17 -21.05 4.28
C ARG A 128 25.96 -22.31 5.11
N ALA A 129 24.72 -22.71 5.30
CA ALA A 129 24.41 -23.97 5.98
C ALA A 129 25.03 -25.17 5.26
N ASN A 130 25.36 -26.20 6.03
CA ASN A 130 25.65 -27.51 5.48
C ASN A 130 24.32 -28.13 5.01
N GLY A 131 24.21 -28.41 3.73
CA GLY A 131 23.02 -29.00 3.15
C GLY A 131 23.16 -29.20 1.65
N THR A 132 22.42 -30.14 1.11
CA THR A 132 22.33 -30.39 -0.32
C THR A 132 20.96 -29.97 -0.80
N SER A 133 20.92 -29.07 -1.78
CA SER A 133 19.66 -28.64 -2.39
C SER A 133 18.94 -29.84 -2.99
N LYS A 134 17.67 -29.99 -2.64
CA LYS A 134 16.80 -31.05 -3.15
C LYS A 134 16.05 -30.53 -4.38
N GLY A 135 16.17 -31.23 -5.48
CA GLY A 135 15.32 -31.00 -6.65
C GLY A 135 13.91 -31.54 -6.43
N GLY A 136 12.95 -31.12 -7.26
CA GLY A 136 11.57 -31.63 -7.20
C GLY A 136 10.53 -30.67 -7.74
N VAL A 137 9.29 -30.88 -7.32
CA VAL A 137 8.12 -30.07 -7.70
C VAL A 137 8.24 -28.62 -7.18
N PHE A 138 8.95 -28.44 -6.06
CA PHE A 138 9.20 -27.16 -5.45
C PHE A 138 10.67 -26.76 -5.61
N SER A 139 10.95 -25.46 -5.62
CA SER A 139 12.31 -24.93 -5.70
C SER A 139 12.46 -23.72 -4.77
N PRO A 140 13.67 -23.41 -4.28
CA PRO A 140 13.95 -22.16 -3.62
C PRO A 140 13.66 -20.95 -4.54
N LEU A 141 13.41 -19.77 -3.93
CA LEU A 141 13.30 -18.52 -4.66
C LEU A 141 14.67 -17.87 -4.85
N ASP A 142 14.95 -17.42 -6.08
CA ASP A 142 15.99 -16.45 -6.36
C ASP A 142 15.36 -15.04 -6.48
N PRO A 143 16.14 -13.95 -6.36
CA PRO A 143 15.61 -12.60 -6.51
C PRO A 143 14.83 -12.41 -7.81
N PRO A 144 13.69 -11.69 -7.79
CA PRO A 144 12.90 -11.46 -9.01
C PRO A 144 13.66 -10.59 -10.01
N VAL A 145 13.45 -10.87 -11.28
CA VAL A 145 14.03 -10.08 -12.38
C VAL A 145 13.35 -8.70 -12.43
N SER A 146 14.12 -7.64 -12.68
CA SER A 146 13.62 -6.30 -12.96
C SER A 146 13.70 -5.96 -14.46
N PRO A 147 12.79 -5.11 -14.99
CA PRO A 147 12.92 -4.62 -16.36
C PRO A 147 14.21 -3.81 -16.53
N ALA A 148 14.84 -3.91 -17.70
CA ALA A 148 16.11 -3.22 -17.97
C ALA A 148 16.03 -1.70 -17.76
N GLY A 149 14.87 -1.08 -18.08
CA GLY A 149 14.65 0.35 -17.88
C GLY A 149 14.31 0.76 -16.43
N ASN A 150 14.11 -0.21 -15.52
CA ASN A 150 13.88 0.05 -14.10
C ASN A 150 14.65 -0.94 -13.21
N PRO A 151 16.00 -0.93 -13.24
CA PRO A 151 16.80 -1.78 -12.38
C PRO A 151 16.60 -1.42 -10.89
N VAL A 152 16.77 -2.42 -10.02
CA VAL A 152 16.71 -2.21 -8.57
C VAL A 152 17.93 -1.41 -8.12
N THR A 153 17.67 -0.22 -7.56
CA THR A 153 18.66 0.58 -6.84
C THR A 153 18.17 0.87 -5.42
N ALA A 154 19.09 1.05 -4.48
CA ALA A 154 18.77 1.32 -3.09
C ALA A 154 17.90 2.57 -2.91
N ALA A 155 18.24 3.67 -3.60
CA ALA A 155 17.49 4.93 -3.55
C ALA A 155 16.04 4.75 -4.09
N LYS A 156 15.86 4.06 -5.24
CA LYS A 156 14.51 3.78 -5.75
C LYS A 156 13.71 2.85 -4.83
N ALA A 157 14.34 1.86 -4.22
CA ALA A 157 13.68 0.96 -3.28
C ALA A 157 13.17 1.71 -2.04
N TYR A 158 13.96 2.62 -1.49
CA TYR A 158 13.57 3.43 -0.32
C TYR A 158 12.55 4.52 -0.68
N LEU A 159 12.68 5.18 -1.83
CA LEU A 159 11.65 6.06 -2.35
C LEU A 159 10.32 5.31 -2.54
N GLY A 160 10.38 4.12 -3.13
CA GLY A 160 9.22 3.27 -3.31
C GLY A 160 8.58 2.84 -1.98
N LYS A 161 9.40 2.50 -0.97
CA LYS A 161 8.93 2.19 0.38
C LYS A 161 8.21 3.40 1.01
N ALA A 162 8.76 4.61 0.88
CA ALA A 162 8.13 5.82 1.37
C ALA A 162 6.77 6.07 0.67
N LEU A 163 6.71 5.97 -0.66
CA LEU A 163 5.48 6.16 -1.44
C LEU A 163 4.42 5.08 -1.15
N PHE A 164 4.84 3.82 -1.00
CA PHE A 164 3.94 2.68 -0.73
C PHE A 164 3.20 2.83 0.61
N TRP A 165 3.85 3.42 1.61
CA TRP A 165 3.29 3.62 2.95
C TRP A 165 2.71 5.02 3.18
N ASP A 166 2.78 5.94 2.21
CA ASP A 166 2.29 7.31 2.39
C ASP A 166 0.80 7.44 2.09
N GLU A 167 -0.01 7.64 3.13
CA GLU A 167 -1.46 7.84 3.02
C GLU A 167 -1.83 9.15 2.30
N GLN A 168 -0.90 10.10 2.13
CA GLN A 168 -1.10 11.29 1.30
C GLN A 168 -1.33 10.96 -0.18
N MET A 169 -1.00 9.74 -0.60
CA MET A 169 -1.29 9.22 -1.93
C MET A 169 -2.80 9.22 -2.24
N SER A 170 -3.68 8.99 -1.26
CA SER A 170 -5.13 8.98 -1.48
C SER A 170 -5.77 10.38 -1.43
N SER A 171 -6.97 10.51 -1.99
CA SER A 171 -7.74 11.76 -2.00
C SER A 171 -8.07 12.27 -0.60
N THR A 172 -8.40 11.37 0.32
CA THR A 172 -8.74 11.64 1.72
C THR A 172 -7.52 11.66 2.66
N ARG A 173 -6.33 11.29 2.18
CA ARG A 173 -5.11 11.09 3.00
C ARG A 173 -5.27 10.02 4.08
N THR A 174 -6.04 8.97 3.80
CA THR A 174 -6.31 7.87 4.75
C THR A 174 -5.99 6.50 4.20
N VAL A 175 -5.56 6.41 2.95
CA VAL A 175 -5.26 5.15 2.27
C VAL A 175 -3.94 5.26 1.52
N SER A 176 -3.03 4.33 1.80
CA SER A 176 -1.81 4.05 1.04
C SER A 176 -1.90 2.65 0.43
N CYS A 177 -0.92 2.24 -0.38
CA CYS A 177 -0.81 0.84 -0.80
C CYS A 177 -0.74 -0.08 0.42
N GLY A 178 0.09 0.29 1.41
CA GLY A 178 0.25 -0.45 2.66
C GLY A 178 -1.01 -0.53 3.54
N THR A 179 -2.03 0.28 3.30
CA THR A 179 -3.31 0.18 4.01
C THR A 179 -4.04 -1.13 3.68
N CYS A 180 -4.00 -1.56 2.40
CA CYS A 180 -4.64 -2.79 1.91
C CYS A 180 -3.64 -3.96 1.75
N HIS A 181 -2.34 -3.70 1.92
CA HIS A 181 -1.28 -4.66 1.68
C HIS A 181 -0.31 -4.71 2.88
N ARG A 182 -0.60 -5.61 3.85
CA ARG A 182 0.17 -5.75 5.08
C ARG A 182 1.03 -7.00 5.09
N PRO A 183 2.33 -6.93 5.43
CA PRO A 183 3.15 -8.12 5.57
C PRO A 183 2.56 -9.11 6.56
N ALA A 184 2.24 -8.69 7.79
CA ALA A 184 1.67 -9.55 8.82
C ALA A 184 0.32 -10.18 8.46
N ALA A 185 -0.36 -9.69 7.41
CA ALA A 185 -1.55 -10.30 6.81
C ALA A 185 -1.22 -11.03 5.48
N GLY A 186 -0.01 -11.56 5.35
CA GLY A 186 0.43 -12.29 4.15
C GLY A 186 0.42 -11.44 2.87
N GLY A 187 0.56 -10.13 2.99
CA GLY A 187 0.55 -9.18 1.88
C GLY A 187 -0.84 -8.75 1.40
N SER A 188 -1.89 -9.03 2.17
CA SER A 188 -3.28 -8.69 1.87
C SER A 188 -3.85 -7.71 2.92
N ASP A 189 -5.13 -7.37 2.82
CA ASP A 189 -5.80 -6.43 3.72
C ASP A 189 -6.31 -7.10 5.00
N PRO A 190 -5.76 -6.76 6.18
CA PRO A 190 -6.23 -7.31 7.46
C PRO A 190 -7.64 -6.83 7.85
N ARG A 191 -8.17 -5.79 7.22
CA ARG A 191 -9.52 -5.26 7.46
C ARG A 191 -10.60 -6.04 6.73
N THR A 192 -10.20 -6.93 5.80
CA THR A 192 -11.12 -7.83 5.10
C THR A 192 -11.51 -8.98 6.03
N VAL A 193 -12.77 -8.98 6.49
CA VAL A 193 -13.28 -9.97 7.45
C VAL A 193 -14.62 -10.52 6.95
N VAL A 194 -14.72 -11.85 6.82
CA VAL A 194 -15.96 -12.52 6.43
C VAL A 194 -17.09 -12.15 7.39
N GLY A 195 -18.25 -11.81 6.84
CA GLY A 195 -19.43 -11.40 7.63
C GLY A 195 -19.43 -9.94 8.07
N SER A 196 -18.30 -9.23 8.03
CA SER A 196 -18.23 -7.82 8.41
C SER A 196 -18.89 -6.91 7.37
N ARG A 197 -19.80 -6.02 7.80
CA ARG A 197 -20.40 -5.00 6.94
C ARG A 197 -19.39 -3.97 6.43
N ARG A 198 -18.26 -3.78 7.12
CA ARG A 198 -17.23 -2.80 6.75
C ARG A 198 -16.36 -3.25 5.57
N SER A 199 -16.24 -4.55 5.35
CA SER A 199 -15.48 -5.14 4.24
C SER A 199 -16.39 -5.83 3.21
N ARG A 200 -17.71 -5.64 3.29
CA ARG A 200 -18.68 -6.26 2.40
C ARG A 200 -19.02 -5.36 1.24
N ASN A 201 -18.90 -5.88 0.02
CA ASN A 201 -19.41 -5.32 -1.22
C ASN A 201 -20.64 -6.13 -1.63
N PRO A 202 -21.75 -5.49 -2.05
CA PRO A 202 -23.00 -6.19 -2.30
C PRO A 202 -23.02 -7.00 -3.60
N GLY A 203 -21.89 -7.13 -4.30
CA GLY A 203 -21.83 -7.89 -5.55
C GLY A 203 -22.64 -7.28 -6.70
N PRO A 204 -22.87 -8.06 -7.78
CA PRO A 204 -23.60 -7.61 -8.96
C PRO A 204 -25.07 -7.26 -8.75
N ASP A 205 -25.76 -7.92 -7.80
CA ASP A 205 -27.18 -7.64 -7.53
C ASP A 205 -27.41 -6.34 -6.76
N GLY A 206 -26.35 -5.77 -6.15
CA GLY A 206 -26.37 -4.51 -5.41
C GLY A 206 -27.04 -4.60 -4.02
N PHE A 207 -27.40 -5.79 -3.55
CA PHE A 207 -28.05 -6.02 -2.25
C PHE A 207 -27.11 -6.72 -1.28
N PHE A 208 -27.03 -6.23 -0.06
CA PHE A 208 -26.22 -6.84 1.00
C PHE A 208 -26.93 -8.07 1.61
N GLY A 209 -26.16 -9.12 1.87
CA GLY A 209 -26.64 -10.33 2.53
C GLY A 209 -27.09 -11.41 1.55
N THR A 210 -26.72 -11.29 0.29
CA THR A 210 -26.98 -12.25 -0.78
C THR A 210 -25.75 -13.14 -1.03
N LEU A 211 -25.91 -14.13 -1.90
CA LEU A 211 -24.85 -15.10 -2.17
C LEU A 211 -23.70 -14.52 -3.00
N ASP A 212 -23.93 -13.44 -3.74
CA ASP A 212 -22.91 -12.78 -4.57
C ASP A 212 -22.11 -11.69 -3.83
N ASP A 213 -22.37 -11.48 -2.53
CA ASP A 213 -21.54 -10.62 -1.68
C ASP A 213 -20.05 -10.97 -1.78
N VAL A 214 -19.22 -9.93 -1.84
CA VAL A 214 -17.76 -10.04 -1.85
C VAL A 214 -17.19 -9.41 -0.58
N PHE A 215 -16.17 -10.04 0.00
CA PHE A 215 -15.39 -9.44 1.10
C PHE A 215 -14.11 -8.84 0.53
N GLY A 216 -14.16 -7.52 0.33
CA GLY A 216 -13.08 -6.73 -0.27
C GLY A 216 -12.38 -5.80 0.73
N SER A 217 -11.60 -4.90 0.20
CA SER A 217 -10.86 -3.88 0.98
C SER A 217 -11.67 -2.59 1.11
N PRO A 218 -11.86 -2.04 2.32
CA PRO A 218 -12.37 -0.69 2.49
C PRO A 218 -11.35 0.34 1.96
N GLY A 219 -11.79 1.19 1.04
CA GLY A 219 -10.99 2.27 0.46
C GLY A 219 -11.39 3.65 1.00
N VAL A 220 -11.79 4.56 0.10
CA VAL A 220 -12.23 5.91 0.47
C VAL A 220 -13.75 6.05 0.35
N PRO A 221 -14.42 6.93 1.11
CA PRO A 221 -15.79 7.35 0.82
C PRO A 221 -15.90 7.91 -0.60
N LEU A 222 -17.09 7.86 -1.19
CA LEU A 222 -17.34 8.59 -2.43
C LEU A 222 -17.09 10.08 -2.15
N ASN A 223 -16.07 10.67 -2.78
CA ASN A 223 -15.64 12.03 -2.50
C ASN A 223 -15.36 12.82 -3.79
N ASN A 224 -15.41 14.14 -3.68
CA ASN A 224 -15.28 15.08 -4.77
C ASN A 224 -13.89 15.73 -4.80
N LEU A 225 -13.60 16.46 -5.87
CA LEU A 225 -12.32 17.18 -6.06
C LEU A 225 -12.06 18.20 -4.93
N ASP A 226 -13.10 18.85 -4.43
CA ASP A 226 -13.04 19.82 -3.32
C ASP A 226 -12.87 19.18 -1.94
N GLY A 227 -12.80 17.84 -1.88
CA GLY A 227 -12.66 17.05 -0.65
C GLY A 227 -13.98 16.73 0.06
N THR A 228 -15.12 17.27 -0.39
CA THR A 228 -16.42 16.94 0.19
C THR A 228 -16.83 15.50 -0.11
N TYR A 229 -17.63 14.89 0.78
CA TYR A 229 -18.15 13.54 0.60
C TYR A 229 -19.52 13.54 -0.04
N SER A 230 -19.75 12.60 -0.93
CA SER A 230 -21.05 12.30 -1.54
C SER A 230 -21.60 10.97 -1.02
N GLN A 231 -22.90 10.78 -1.14
CA GLN A 231 -23.53 9.52 -0.79
C GLN A 231 -23.36 8.51 -1.92
N SER A 232 -22.69 7.38 -1.63
CA SER A 232 -22.71 6.21 -2.51
C SER A 232 -24.06 5.49 -2.37
N PRO A 233 -24.65 5.00 -3.46
CA PRO A 233 -25.90 4.22 -3.40
C PRO A 233 -25.79 2.99 -2.48
N GLN A 234 -24.67 2.29 -2.50
CA GLN A 234 -24.43 1.06 -1.74
C GLN A 234 -23.86 1.34 -0.36
N PHE A 235 -22.88 2.26 -0.26
CA PHE A 235 -22.09 2.45 0.96
C PHE A 235 -22.51 3.68 1.79
N GLY A 236 -23.44 4.49 1.28
CA GLY A 236 -23.83 5.75 1.95
C GLY A 236 -22.65 6.72 1.99
N MET A 237 -22.37 7.26 3.17
CA MET A 237 -21.24 8.18 3.43
C MET A 237 -19.98 7.46 3.96
N ARG A 238 -19.98 6.13 3.95
CA ARG A 238 -18.86 5.32 4.44
C ARG A 238 -17.86 5.02 3.32
N GLU A 239 -16.74 4.42 3.72
CA GLU A 239 -15.74 3.89 2.79
C GLU A 239 -16.39 2.89 1.83
N GLN A 240 -16.07 3.01 0.55
CA GLN A 240 -16.45 2.06 -0.48
C GLN A 240 -15.59 0.80 -0.34
N VAL A 241 -16.13 -0.33 -0.75
CA VAL A 241 -15.42 -1.62 -0.66
C VAL A 241 -15.16 -2.15 -2.07
N THR A 242 -13.96 -2.64 -2.30
CA THR A 242 -13.57 -3.21 -3.60
C THR A 242 -14.40 -4.44 -3.96
N GLY A 243 -14.65 -4.66 -5.25
CA GLY A 243 -15.41 -5.81 -5.76
C GLY A 243 -14.63 -7.14 -5.75
N ARG A 244 -13.40 -7.15 -5.28
CA ARG A 244 -12.58 -8.34 -5.05
C ARG A 244 -11.68 -8.13 -3.84
N LYS A 245 -11.32 -9.22 -3.17
CA LYS A 245 -10.30 -9.22 -2.13
C LYS A 245 -8.94 -8.77 -2.68
N SER A 246 -8.16 -7.99 -1.93
CA SER A 246 -6.80 -7.64 -2.33
C SER A 246 -5.91 -8.89 -2.42
N PRO A 247 -5.23 -9.14 -3.55
CA PRO A 247 -4.23 -10.21 -3.63
C PRO A 247 -2.99 -9.84 -2.81
N SER A 248 -2.13 -10.83 -2.55
CA SER A 248 -0.83 -10.55 -1.92
C SER A 248 0.06 -9.73 -2.84
N TYR A 249 0.68 -8.67 -2.32
CA TYR A 249 1.73 -7.92 -3.02
C TYR A 249 3.13 -8.54 -2.81
N LEU A 250 3.28 -9.36 -1.77
CA LEU A 250 4.52 -10.08 -1.52
C LEU A 250 4.82 -11.04 -2.67
N ASN A 251 6.08 -11.14 -3.06
CA ASN A 251 6.51 -11.94 -4.20
C ASN A 251 5.88 -11.53 -5.55
N ALA A 252 5.22 -10.37 -5.64
CA ALA A 252 4.57 -9.95 -6.88
C ALA A 252 5.56 -9.66 -8.01
N GLY A 253 6.84 -9.42 -7.69
CA GLY A 253 7.94 -9.28 -8.66
C GLY A 253 8.21 -10.51 -9.53
N TYR A 254 7.68 -11.70 -9.16
CA TYR A 254 7.76 -12.91 -9.98
C TYR A 254 6.57 -13.08 -10.93
N SER A 255 5.61 -12.18 -10.90
CA SER A 255 4.44 -12.29 -11.77
C SER A 255 4.85 -12.14 -13.22
N ARG A 256 4.34 -13.06 -14.04
CA ARG A 256 4.30 -12.99 -15.50
C ARG A 256 2.82 -13.04 -15.91
N ASP A 257 2.49 -12.66 -17.10
CA ASP A 257 1.11 -12.69 -17.61
C ASP A 257 0.13 -11.71 -16.90
N GLY A 258 0.66 -10.70 -16.23
CA GLY A 258 -0.09 -9.62 -15.59
C GLY A 258 -0.44 -9.85 -14.13
N LEU A 259 -0.72 -8.75 -13.41
CA LEU A 259 -1.17 -8.69 -12.03
C LEU A 259 -2.68 -8.40 -11.91
N PHE A 260 -3.19 -8.35 -10.69
CA PHE A 260 -4.59 -8.50 -10.28
C PHE A 260 -5.13 -9.93 -10.54
N TRP A 261 -6.29 -10.22 -9.97
CA TRP A 261 -6.95 -11.53 -10.13
C TRP A 261 -7.28 -11.88 -11.58
N ASP A 262 -7.52 -10.88 -12.42
CA ASP A 262 -7.85 -11.01 -13.84
C ASP A 262 -6.66 -10.77 -14.79
N GLY A 263 -5.51 -10.38 -14.24
CA GLY A 263 -4.28 -10.12 -15.02
C GLY A 263 -4.32 -8.86 -15.89
N ARG A 264 -5.19 -7.88 -15.58
CA ARG A 264 -5.32 -6.65 -16.38
C ARG A 264 -4.13 -5.70 -16.32
N ALA A 265 -3.29 -5.80 -15.30
CA ALA A 265 -2.00 -5.08 -15.23
C ALA A 265 -0.94 -5.89 -15.98
N LEU A 266 -0.77 -5.61 -17.26
CA LEU A 266 0.08 -6.35 -18.19
C LEU A 266 1.57 -6.12 -17.91
N ASP A 267 2.43 -6.97 -18.49
CA ASP A 267 3.89 -6.89 -18.38
C ASP A 267 4.51 -5.71 -19.13
N VAL A 268 3.72 -5.00 -19.93
CA VAL A 268 4.12 -3.77 -20.63
C VAL A 268 3.67 -2.57 -19.82
N PHE A 269 4.61 -1.74 -19.38
CA PHE A 269 4.29 -0.49 -18.69
C PHE A 269 4.22 0.69 -19.66
N ARG A 270 3.12 1.42 -19.57
CA ARG A 270 2.87 2.64 -20.34
C ARG A 270 2.81 3.86 -19.43
N ASP A 271 3.32 4.98 -19.94
CA ASP A 271 3.20 6.26 -19.24
C ASP A 271 1.71 6.62 -19.03
N PRO A 272 1.28 6.86 -17.80
CA PRO A 272 -0.12 7.15 -17.50
C PRO A 272 -0.68 8.44 -18.11
N LEU A 273 0.19 9.35 -18.59
CA LEU A 273 -0.21 10.62 -19.19
C LEU A 273 -0.19 10.57 -20.71
N THR A 274 0.82 9.93 -21.30
CA THR A 274 1.04 9.93 -22.77
C THR A 274 0.67 8.61 -23.44
N ASN A 275 0.48 7.53 -22.65
CA ASN A 275 0.26 6.16 -23.12
C ASN A 275 1.44 5.55 -23.91
N ASN A 276 2.60 6.22 -23.95
CA ASN A 276 3.80 5.66 -24.58
C ASN A 276 4.35 4.47 -23.79
N ILE A 277 4.88 3.46 -24.48
CA ILE A 277 5.54 2.35 -23.82
C ILE A 277 6.87 2.86 -23.23
N LEU A 278 7.02 2.68 -21.91
CA LEU A 278 8.25 2.98 -21.17
C LEU A 278 9.06 1.72 -20.87
N LEU A 279 8.37 0.62 -20.52
CA LEU A 279 9.00 -0.67 -20.26
C LEU A 279 8.25 -1.73 -21.09
N PRO A 280 8.92 -2.41 -22.03
CA PRO A 280 8.24 -3.29 -22.97
C PRO A 280 7.91 -4.67 -22.41
N ASP A 281 8.52 -5.06 -21.27
CA ASP A 281 8.34 -6.37 -20.64
C ASP A 281 8.65 -6.33 -19.13
N THR A 282 8.32 -7.40 -18.41
CA THR A 282 8.63 -7.63 -16.98
C THR A 282 8.14 -6.51 -16.06
N ALA A 283 7.14 -5.72 -16.48
CA ALA A 283 6.71 -4.48 -15.85
C ALA A 283 5.27 -4.53 -15.28
N SER A 284 4.79 -5.73 -14.92
CA SER A 284 3.44 -5.91 -14.34
C SER A 284 3.26 -5.12 -13.03
N LEU A 285 4.32 -4.96 -12.23
CA LEU A 285 4.26 -4.19 -10.98
C LEU A 285 4.05 -2.70 -11.27
N GLU A 286 4.80 -2.12 -12.20
CA GLU A 286 4.62 -0.73 -12.64
C GLU A 286 3.22 -0.51 -13.20
N SER A 287 2.74 -1.44 -14.03
CA SER A 287 1.40 -1.39 -14.62
C SER A 287 0.29 -1.51 -13.55
N GLN A 288 0.51 -2.29 -12.49
CA GLN A 288 -0.43 -2.42 -11.39
C GLN A 288 -0.47 -1.15 -10.54
N SER A 289 0.70 -0.57 -10.23
CA SER A 289 0.84 0.58 -9.31
C SER A 289 0.09 1.83 -9.77
N VAL A 290 -0.25 1.93 -11.06
CA VAL A 290 -0.98 3.09 -11.60
C VAL A 290 -2.51 2.99 -11.47
N GLY A 291 -3.05 1.84 -11.10
CA GLY A 291 -4.50 1.66 -10.96
C GLY A 291 -5.09 2.30 -9.68
N PRO A 292 -4.69 1.84 -8.49
CA PRO A 292 -5.32 2.21 -7.21
C PRO A 292 -5.38 3.71 -6.91
N PRO A 293 -4.33 4.53 -7.16
CA PRO A 293 -4.35 5.96 -6.82
C PRO A 293 -5.44 6.78 -7.51
N VAL A 294 -5.95 6.31 -8.65
CA VAL A 294 -7.03 6.97 -9.42
C VAL A 294 -8.36 6.22 -9.34
N SER A 295 -8.41 5.07 -8.66
CA SER A 295 -9.62 4.29 -8.44
C SER A 295 -10.53 4.96 -7.40
N GLY A 296 -11.77 5.28 -7.77
CA GLY A 296 -12.73 5.93 -6.87
C GLY A 296 -13.16 5.08 -5.68
N ALA A 297 -13.06 3.74 -5.78
CA ALA A 297 -13.36 2.84 -4.67
C ALA A 297 -12.16 2.62 -3.74
N GLU A 298 -10.93 2.82 -4.22
CA GLU A 298 -9.72 2.52 -3.46
C GLU A 298 -9.09 3.78 -2.85
N MET A 299 -8.63 4.74 -3.68
CA MET A 299 -7.82 5.87 -3.22
C MET A 299 -8.23 7.23 -3.83
N GLY A 300 -9.07 7.25 -4.85
CA GLY A 300 -9.37 8.43 -5.65
C GLY A 300 -10.70 9.12 -5.29
N HIS A 301 -10.77 10.42 -5.53
CA HIS A 301 -12.06 11.11 -5.68
C HIS A 301 -12.64 10.87 -7.08
N VAL A 302 -13.89 11.24 -7.30
CA VAL A 302 -14.54 11.18 -8.62
C VAL A 302 -13.68 11.88 -9.67
N ASN A 303 -13.38 11.19 -10.77
CA ASN A 303 -12.55 11.66 -11.88
C ASN A 303 -11.11 12.09 -11.48
N ARG A 304 -10.55 11.49 -10.43
CA ARG A 304 -9.15 11.72 -10.09
C ARG A 304 -8.23 11.22 -11.20
N ASN A 305 -7.20 12.00 -11.49
CA ASN A 305 -6.20 11.67 -12.51
C ASN A 305 -4.77 11.71 -11.96
N TRP A 306 -3.83 11.21 -12.74
CA TRP A 306 -2.44 11.10 -12.32
C TRP A 306 -1.71 12.44 -12.17
N THR A 307 -2.10 13.48 -12.89
CA THR A 307 -1.55 14.84 -12.70
C THR A 307 -1.84 15.33 -11.28
N GLN A 308 -3.05 15.09 -10.77
CA GLN A 308 -3.45 15.46 -9.40
C GLN A 308 -2.70 14.64 -8.35
N VAL A 309 -2.46 13.34 -8.59
CA VAL A 309 -1.67 12.48 -7.70
C VAL A 309 -0.23 12.98 -7.62
N ALA A 310 0.43 13.17 -8.77
CA ALA A 310 1.81 13.62 -8.86
C ALA A 310 2.01 15.01 -8.22
N SER A 311 1.11 15.97 -8.50
CA SER A 311 1.15 17.30 -7.89
C SER A 311 1.01 17.26 -6.37
N ARG A 312 0.14 16.38 -5.85
CA ARG A 312 -0.01 16.21 -4.39
C ARG A 312 1.25 15.66 -3.76
N ILE A 313 1.85 14.62 -4.32
CA ILE A 313 3.09 14.03 -3.81
C ILE A 313 4.24 15.04 -3.89
N HIS A 314 4.37 15.76 -5.00
CA HIS A 314 5.36 16.83 -5.15
C HIS A 314 5.30 17.84 -3.98
N ALA A 315 4.09 18.23 -3.57
CA ALA A 315 3.86 19.23 -2.52
C ALA A 315 3.84 18.64 -1.09
N SER A 316 3.89 17.33 -0.94
CA SER A 316 3.79 16.66 0.35
C SER A 316 5.17 16.45 0.99
N LYS A 317 5.22 16.49 2.34
CA LYS A 317 6.38 16.00 3.08
C LYS A 317 6.31 14.47 3.17
N PRO A 318 7.40 13.74 2.83
CA PRO A 318 7.39 12.28 2.86
C PRO A 318 6.97 11.72 4.22
N LEU A 319 5.99 10.81 4.21
CA LEU A 319 5.47 10.10 5.39
C LEU A 319 5.02 11.01 6.54
N ALA A 320 4.59 12.26 6.27
CA ALA A 320 4.19 13.23 7.30
C ALA A 320 3.05 12.73 8.22
N LEU A 321 2.24 11.80 7.73
CA LEU A 321 1.12 11.21 8.49
C LEU A 321 1.56 10.00 9.32
N ALA A 322 2.65 9.35 8.97
CA ALA A 322 3.11 8.12 9.60
C ALA A 322 3.85 8.37 10.92
N THR A 323 3.91 7.32 11.74
CA THR A 323 4.73 7.26 12.97
C THR A 323 5.59 6.00 12.95
N ASN A 324 6.53 5.87 13.88
CA ASN A 324 7.40 4.69 13.98
C ASN A 324 8.03 4.30 12.64
N ILE A 325 8.50 5.29 11.88
CA ILE A 325 9.19 5.06 10.61
C ILE A 325 10.45 4.24 10.88
N PRO A 326 10.70 3.13 10.15
CA PRO A 326 11.94 2.36 10.30
C PRO A 326 13.19 3.25 10.22
N THR A 327 14.13 3.04 11.13
CA THR A 327 15.28 3.94 11.34
C THR A 327 16.08 4.18 10.06
N GLY A 328 16.38 3.13 9.29
CA GLY A 328 17.09 3.27 8.01
C GLY A 328 16.34 4.16 7.02
N LEU A 329 15.01 4.00 6.92
CA LEU A 329 14.18 4.84 6.04
C LEU A 329 14.11 6.28 6.53
N ALA A 330 13.92 6.50 7.84
CA ALA A 330 13.89 7.83 8.43
C ALA A 330 15.21 8.59 8.22
N ASN A 331 16.35 7.93 8.44
CA ASN A 331 17.67 8.48 8.20
C ASN A 331 17.93 8.81 6.73
N TRP A 332 17.42 7.98 5.80
CA TRP A 332 17.55 8.27 4.38
C TRP A 332 16.67 9.45 3.95
N ILE A 333 15.42 9.53 4.42
CA ILE A 333 14.53 10.68 4.15
C ILE A 333 15.14 11.97 4.70
N ASN A 334 15.55 11.98 5.96
CA ASN A 334 16.28 13.07 6.62
C ASN A 334 15.69 14.47 6.33
N ASP A 335 14.40 14.65 6.61
CA ASP A 335 13.62 15.89 6.40
C ASP A 335 13.53 16.40 4.94
N ARG A 336 14.03 15.66 3.96
CA ARG A 336 13.95 16.04 2.54
C ARG A 336 12.51 16.01 2.01
N THR A 337 12.29 16.78 0.97
CA THR A 337 11.07 16.80 0.17
C THR A 337 11.04 15.62 -0.83
N TYR A 338 9.86 15.28 -1.35
CA TYR A 338 9.79 14.28 -2.43
C TYR A 338 10.63 14.65 -3.67
N PRO A 339 10.63 15.90 -4.20
CA PRO A 339 11.52 16.27 -5.30
C PRO A 339 12.99 15.91 -5.07
N GLU A 340 13.53 16.18 -3.87
CA GLU A 340 14.93 15.83 -3.52
C GLU A 340 15.15 14.31 -3.46
N LEU A 341 14.15 13.54 -2.99
CA LEU A 341 14.21 12.08 -3.00
C LEU A 341 14.13 11.51 -4.43
N PHE A 342 13.31 12.12 -5.30
CA PHE A 342 13.24 11.77 -6.73
C PHE A 342 14.53 12.10 -7.46
N GLU A 343 15.18 13.23 -7.13
CA GLU A 343 16.47 13.60 -7.71
C GLU A 343 17.54 12.55 -7.40
N GLU A 344 17.64 12.09 -6.15
CA GLU A 344 18.57 11.01 -5.79
C GLU A 344 18.24 9.69 -6.49
N ALA A 345 16.95 9.34 -6.62
CA ALA A 345 16.53 8.06 -7.18
C ALA A 345 16.57 8.01 -8.73
N PHE A 346 16.33 9.16 -9.40
CA PHE A 346 16.14 9.23 -10.86
C PHE A 346 17.02 10.27 -11.55
N GLY A 347 17.85 11.01 -10.82
CA GLY A 347 18.78 12.03 -11.36
C GLY A 347 18.16 13.40 -11.65
N THR A 348 16.84 13.58 -11.48
CA THR A 348 16.18 14.89 -11.54
C THR A 348 15.00 14.95 -10.56
N PRO A 349 14.61 16.14 -10.04
CA PRO A 349 13.60 16.29 -9.01
C PRO A 349 12.14 16.09 -9.49
N ASP A 350 11.95 15.67 -10.73
CA ASP A 350 10.63 15.55 -11.35
C ASP A 350 9.80 14.43 -10.74
N VAL A 351 8.73 14.76 -10.05
CA VAL A 351 7.74 13.83 -9.51
C VAL A 351 6.72 13.50 -10.59
N THR A 352 6.98 12.48 -11.39
CA THR A 352 6.08 12.05 -12.47
C THR A 352 5.32 10.78 -12.12
N PRO A 353 4.11 10.56 -12.70
CA PRO A 353 3.35 9.31 -12.51
C PRO A 353 4.16 8.05 -12.79
N ALA A 354 4.92 8.05 -13.87
CA ALA A 354 5.75 6.92 -14.27
C ALA A 354 6.83 6.61 -13.22
N ARG A 355 7.54 7.63 -12.72
CA ARG A 355 8.57 7.46 -11.69
C ARG A 355 7.99 7.02 -10.35
N ILE A 356 6.79 7.50 -9.97
CA ILE A 356 6.07 7.02 -8.78
C ILE A 356 5.84 5.52 -8.91
N ALA A 357 5.29 5.05 -10.02
CA ALA A 357 5.04 3.63 -10.27
C ALA A 357 6.33 2.81 -10.30
N MET A 358 7.38 3.30 -10.97
CA MET A 358 8.68 2.64 -11.03
C MET A 358 9.35 2.50 -9.64
N ALA A 359 9.24 3.51 -8.78
CA ALA A 359 9.77 3.46 -7.43
C ALA A 359 9.01 2.43 -6.56
N ILE A 360 7.67 2.47 -6.57
CA ILE A 360 6.81 1.52 -5.86
C ILE A 360 7.14 0.08 -6.30
N ALA A 361 7.18 -0.17 -7.61
CA ALA A 361 7.53 -1.47 -8.17
C ALA A 361 8.94 -1.93 -7.77
N THR A 362 9.91 -1.02 -7.69
CA THR A 362 11.27 -1.33 -7.23
C THR A 362 11.26 -1.77 -5.76
N HIS A 363 10.49 -1.09 -4.89
CA HIS A 363 10.32 -1.52 -3.50
C HIS A 363 9.71 -2.92 -3.43
N GLU A 364 8.61 -3.18 -4.13
CA GLU A 364 7.93 -4.47 -4.10
C GLU A 364 8.83 -5.62 -4.60
N ARG A 365 9.76 -5.38 -5.54
CA ARG A 365 10.75 -6.37 -5.99
C ARG A 365 11.77 -6.75 -4.92
N THR A 366 11.94 -5.95 -3.86
CA THR A 366 12.78 -6.33 -2.72
C THR A 366 12.05 -7.22 -1.71
N LEU A 367 10.74 -7.41 -1.86
CA LEU A 367 9.88 -8.08 -0.90
C LEU A 367 9.59 -9.53 -1.32
N PHE A 368 10.60 -10.38 -1.27
CA PHE A 368 10.46 -11.80 -1.57
C PHE A 368 10.69 -12.66 -0.32
N SER A 369 9.75 -13.55 -0.06
CA SER A 369 9.75 -14.44 1.11
C SER A 369 10.42 -15.78 0.76
N ASP A 370 11.74 -15.84 0.89
CA ASP A 370 12.61 -16.96 0.52
C ASP A 370 13.20 -17.71 1.72
N ARG A 371 12.66 -17.48 2.95
CA ARG A 371 13.13 -18.11 4.20
C ARG A 371 11.99 -18.82 4.94
N THR A 372 11.14 -19.53 4.20
CA THR A 372 10.12 -20.39 4.81
C THR A 372 10.73 -21.69 5.31
N PRO A 373 10.06 -22.45 6.23
CA PRO A 373 10.48 -23.80 6.59
C PRO A 373 10.60 -24.75 5.38
N LEU A 374 9.75 -24.58 4.34
CA LEU A 374 9.90 -25.34 3.09
C LEU A 374 11.22 -25.01 2.38
N ASP A 375 11.62 -23.72 2.33
CA ASP A 375 12.91 -23.33 1.73
C ASP A 375 14.09 -23.98 2.48
N ARG A 376 14.03 -24.04 3.81
CA ARG A 376 15.06 -24.70 4.65
C ARG A 376 15.12 -26.20 4.37
N GLU A 377 13.96 -26.86 4.23
CA GLU A 377 13.87 -28.28 3.85
C GLU A 377 14.43 -28.53 2.44
N LEU A 378 14.07 -27.68 1.47
CA LEU A 378 14.57 -27.76 0.09
C LEU A 378 16.09 -27.52 0.00
N ASN A 379 16.65 -26.72 0.89
CA ASN A 379 18.10 -26.51 1.00
C ASN A 379 18.81 -27.61 1.84
N GLY A 380 18.07 -28.61 2.32
CA GLY A 380 18.62 -29.71 3.12
C GLY A 380 19.08 -29.31 4.52
N ILE A 381 18.58 -28.19 5.06
CA ILE A 381 19.00 -27.60 6.35
C ILE A 381 18.18 -28.18 7.48
N GLU A 382 16.85 -28.20 7.35
CA GLU A 382 15.92 -28.60 8.38
C GLU A 382 14.72 -29.34 7.77
N PRO A 383 14.39 -30.56 8.19
CA PRO A 383 13.24 -31.27 7.66
C PRO A 383 11.92 -30.67 8.19
N LEU A 384 10.86 -30.78 7.40
CA LEU A 384 9.50 -30.60 7.87
C LEU A 384 9.16 -31.72 8.91
N ASN A 385 8.19 -31.45 9.80
CA ASN A 385 7.72 -32.49 10.71
C ASN A 385 6.90 -33.54 9.96
N ALA A 386 6.64 -34.70 10.64
CA ALA A 386 5.98 -35.84 10.00
C ALA A 386 4.57 -35.52 9.46
N GLN A 387 3.82 -34.65 10.12
CA GLN A 387 2.49 -34.23 9.66
C GLN A 387 2.58 -33.36 8.39
N GLU A 388 3.49 -32.42 8.38
CA GLU A 388 3.73 -31.53 7.25
C GLU A 388 4.25 -32.28 6.02
N ILE A 389 5.09 -33.32 6.24
CA ILE A 389 5.55 -34.21 5.16
C ILE A 389 4.38 -34.98 4.56
N ARG A 390 3.50 -35.58 5.37
CA ARG A 390 2.29 -36.24 4.85
C ARG A 390 1.40 -35.25 4.07
N GLY A 391 1.21 -34.03 4.60
CA GLY A 391 0.44 -32.99 3.93
C GLY A 391 1.06 -32.56 2.59
N ARG A 392 2.39 -32.46 2.51
CA ARG A 392 3.11 -32.21 1.26
C ARG A 392 2.92 -33.33 0.23
N ASP A 393 2.99 -34.57 0.69
CA ASP A 393 2.84 -35.74 -0.17
C ASP A 393 1.40 -35.83 -0.70
N LEU A 394 0.38 -35.57 0.13
CA LEU A 394 -1.03 -35.42 -0.29
C LEU A 394 -1.23 -34.28 -1.29
N PHE A 395 -0.53 -33.16 -1.11
CA PHE A 395 -0.59 -32.04 -2.05
C PHE A 395 -0.14 -32.45 -3.46
N VAL A 396 0.86 -33.30 -3.56
CA VAL A 396 1.35 -33.85 -4.84
C VAL A 396 0.42 -34.94 -5.36
N GLU A 397 -0.03 -35.85 -4.52
CA GLU A 397 -0.91 -36.98 -4.84
C GLU A 397 -2.24 -36.49 -5.44
N HIS A 398 -2.81 -35.42 -4.87
CA HIS A 398 -4.06 -34.81 -5.36
C HIS A 398 -3.85 -33.79 -6.49
N ASN A 399 -2.64 -33.73 -7.09
CA ASN A 399 -2.30 -32.85 -8.22
C ASN A 399 -2.45 -31.34 -7.94
N CYS A 400 -2.42 -30.89 -6.67
CA CYS A 400 -2.44 -29.45 -6.36
C CYS A 400 -1.26 -28.72 -7.00
N ASN A 401 -0.13 -29.41 -7.16
CA ASN A 401 1.08 -28.93 -7.84
C ASN A 401 0.90 -28.73 -9.36
N PHE A 402 -0.21 -29.11 -9.97
CA PHE A 402 -0.51 -28.75 -11.36
C PHE A 402 -0.62 -27.23 -11.52
N CYS A 403 -1.30 -26.57 -10.60
CA CYS A 403 -1.40 -25.09 -10.55
C CYS A 403 -0.36 -24.46 -9.60
N HIS A 404 -0.02 -25.15 -8.50
CA HIS A 404 0.79 -24.61 -7.42
C HIS A 404 2.18 -25.29 -7.35
N ASN A 405 3.06 -24.97 -8.31
CA ASN A 405 4.40 -25.55 -8.44
C ASN A 405 5.52 -24.51 -8.38
N GLY A 406 6.77 -24.99 -8.46
CA GLY A 406 7.97 -24.17 -8.47
C GLY A 406 8.22 -23.42 -7.15
N GLY A 407 9.11 -22.44 -7.18
CA GLY A 407 9.48 -21.66 -6.00
C GLY A 407 8.36 -20.78 -5.46
N LEU A 408 7.50 -20.29 -6.33
CA LEU A 408 6.37 -19.44 -5.97
C LEU A 408 5.16 -20.23 -5.47
N LEU A 409 5.10 -21.53 -5.71
CA LEU A 409 3.90 -22.36 -5.58
C LEU A 409 2.72 -21.77 -6.35
N SER A 410 2.98 -21.37 -7.59
CA SER A 410 2.01 -20.83 -8.56
C SER A 410 2.58 -20.97 -9.97
N ASN A 411 1.76 -21.43 -10.90
CA ASN A 411 2.09 -21.45 -12.34
C ASN A 411 1.84 -20.09 -13.03
N ASN A 412 1.37 -19.07 -12.28
CA ASN A 412 0.94 -17.75 -12.76
C ASN A 412 -0.21 -17.76 -13.80
N ALA A 413 -0.73 -18.91 -14.18
CA ALA A 413 -1.84 -19.04 -15.13
C ALA A 413 -3.21 -18.70 -14.52
N PHE A 414 -4.24 -18.68 -15.36
CA PHE A 414 -5.60 -18.34 -14.98
C PHE A 414 -6.49 -19.57 -15.09
N HIS A 415 -7.27 -19.86 -14.04
CA HIS A 415 -8.14 -21.02 -14.00
C HIS A 415 -9.50 -20.67 -13.38
N ASN A 416 -10.55 -21.26 -13.93
CA ASN A 416 -11.83 -21.32 -13.26
C ASN A 416 -11.85 -22.58 -12.39
N ILE A 417 -12.01 -22.41 -11.09
CA ILE A 417 -12.07 -23.53 -10.13
C ILE A 417 -13.44 -23.68 -9.48
N GLY A 418 -14.46 -22.98 -10.01
CA GLY A 418 -15.84 -23.10 -9.53
C GLY A 418 -16.09 -22.45 -8.17
N VAL A 419 -15.45 -21.30 -7.85
CA VAL A 419 -15.69 -20.56 -6.59
C VAL A 419 -17.04 -19.86 -6.62
N ARG A 420 -17.45 -19.33 -7.78
CA ARG A 420 -18.68 -18.55 -7.98
C ARG A 420 -19.27 -18.87 -9.35
N PRO A 421 -20.58 -18.59 -9.57
CA PRO A 421 -21.14 -18.56 -10.92
C PRO A 421 -20.33 -17.60 -11.80
N GLN A 422 -20.11 -18.00 -13.05
CA GLN A 422 -19.38 -17.15 -14.03
C GLN A 422 -20.11 -15.83 -14.36
N THR A 423 -21.38 -15.72 -14.00
CA THR A 423 -22.21 -14.52 -14.14
C THR A 423 -21.88 -13.46 -13.09
N ASP A 424 -21.40 -13.86 -11.91
CA ASP A 424 -21.15 -12.94 -10.80
C ASP A 424 -19.85 -12.14 -11.00
N ASP A 425 -18.82 -12.79 -11.57
CA ASP A 425 -17.56 -12.15 -11.91
C ASP A 425 -16.97 -12.80 -13.17
N PRO A 426 -16.85 -12.05 -14.29
CA PRO A 426 -16.32 -12.60 -15.54
C PRO A 426 -14.83 -12.95 -15.48
N GLY A 427 -14.10 -12.53 -14.44
CA GLY A 427 -12.67 -12.82 -14.27
C GLY A 427 -11.83 -12.37 -15.45
N ARG A 428 -10.93 -13.23 -15.93
CA ARG A 428 -10.01 -13.00 -17.05
C ARG A 428 -10.71 -12.64 -18.35
N PHE A 429 -11.94 -13.14 -18.58
CA PHE A 429 -12.74 -12.81 -19.77
C PHE A 429 -12.92 -11.30 -19.95
N ALA A 430 -13.05 -10.53 -18.87
CA ALA A 430 -13.16 -9.07 -18.94
C ALA A 430 -11.94 -8.39 -19.58
N VAL A 431 -10.80 -9.07 -19.59
CA VAL A 431 -9.53 -8.57 -20.16
C VAL A 431 -9.30 -9.10 -21.57
N THR A 432 -9.59 -10.38 -21.81
CA THR A 432 -9.24 -11.06 -23.06
C THR A 432 -10.37 -11.13 -24.08
N GLY A 433 -11.63 -11.09 -23.63
CA GLY A 433 -12.81 -11.38 -24.46
C GLY A 433 -12.92 -12.85 -24.91
N VAL A 434 -12.03 -13.73 -24.45
CA VAL A 434 -12.02 -15.15 -24.81
C VAL A 434 -12.96 -15.91 -23.89
N GLU A 435 -13.97 -16.61 -24.44
CA GLU A 435 -15.01 -17.27 -23.65
C GLU A 435 -14.45 -18.33 -22.69
N PHE A 436 -13.39 -19.03 -23.07
CA PHE A 436 -12.72 -20.00 -22.21
C PHE A 436 -12.14 -19.37 -20.92
N ASP A 437 -11.86 -18.06 -20.93
CA ASP A 437 -11.33 -17.32 -19.78
C ASP A 437 -12.42 -16.84 -18.80
N ARG A 438 -13.70 -17.08 -19.10
CA ARG A 438 -14.82 -16.61 -18.27
C ARG A 438 -14.80 -17.28 -16.89
N GLY A 439 -14.83 -16.44 -15.82
CA GLY A 439 -14.75 -16.91 -14.44
C GLY A 439 -13.37 -17.46 -14.05
N SER A 440 -12.35 -17.28 -14.91
CA SER A 440 -10.96 -17.66 -14.60
C SER A 440 -10.24 -16.56 -13.85
N PHE A 441 -9.47 -16.95 -12.83
CA PHE A 441 -8.67 -16.06 -11.99
C PHE A 441 -7.24 -16.56 -11.90
N LYS A 442 -6.31 -15.62 -11.67
CA LYS A 442 -4.89 -15.92 -11.51
C LYS A 442 -4.66 -16.90 -10.36
N THR A 443 -3.86 -17.92 -10.60
CA THR A 443 -3.40 -18.83 -9.54
C THR A 443 -2.59 -18.04 -8.52
N PRO A 444 -3.08 -17.90 -7.27
CA PRO A 444 -2.33 -17.18 -6.26
C PRO A 444 -1.13 -18.01 -5.80
N GLN A 445 -0.05 -17.33 -5.46
CA GLN A 445 1.05 -17.99 -4.76
C GLN A 445 0.59 -18.49 -3.39
N LEU A 446 1.17 -19.58 -2.88
CA LEU A 446 0.77 -20.14 -1.58
C LEU A 446 1.67 -19.70 -0.42
N ARG A 447 2.82 -19.05 -0.69
CA ARG A 447 3.69 -18.52 0.37
C ARG A 447 2.91 -17.53 1.24
N ASN A 448 3.12 -17.61 2.56
CA ASN A 448 2.44 -16.81 3.57
C ASN A 448 0.90 -16.98 3.57
N GLY A 449 0.40 -18.11 3.04
CA GLY A 449 -1.04 -18.41 2.99
C GLY A 449 -1.70 -18.48 4.36
N GLU A 450 -1.01 -19.01 5.38
CA GLU A 450 -1.52 -19.14 6.75
C GLU A 450 -2.06 -17.80 7.33
N ILE A 451 -1.39 -16.71 7.02
CA ILE A 451 -1.69 -15.38 7.58
C ILE A 451 -2.46 -14.46 6.60
N ARG A 452 -2.98 -15.01 5.48
CA ARG A 452 -3.60 -14.24 4.40
C ARG A 452 -5.12 -14.34 4.31
N GLY A 453 -5.79 -15.01 5.26
CA GLY A 453 -7.24 -15.10 5.24
C GLY A 453 -7.95 -13.72 5.19
N PRO A 454 -9.19 -13.66 4.69
CA PRO A 454 -9.95 -14.73 4.04
C PRO A 454 -9.44 -15.04 2.63
N PHE A 455 -9.91 -16.14 2.05
CA PHE A 455 -9.36 -16.71 0.82
C PHE A 455 -10.30 -16.52 -0.38
N MET A 456 -9.80 -16.87 -1.57
CA MET A 456 -10.38 -16.71 -2.91
C MET A 456 -10.45 -15.23 -3.35
N HIS A 457 -10.76 -15.01 -4.62
CA HIS A 457 -10.87 -13.66 -5.19
C HIS A 457 -12.01 -12.83 -4.59
N ASN A 458 -13.03 -13.49 -4.09
CA ASN A 458 -14.19 -12.87 -3.44
C ASN A 458 -14.07 -12.79 -1.91
N GLY A 459 -12.99 -13.32 -1.30
CA GLY A 459 -12.82 -13.38 0.16
C GLY A 459 -13.88 -14.23 0.88
N GLY A 460 -14.49 -15.19 0.19
CA GLY A 460 -15.64 -15.96 0.70
C GLY A 460 -15.31 -17.08 1.68
N LEU A 461 -14.05 -17.53 1.75
CA LEU A 461 -13.61 -18.59 2.67
C LEU A 461 -12.75 -18.00 3.77
N ALA A 462 -13.14 -18.20 5.03
CA ALA A 462 -12.49 -17.55 6.17
C ALA A 462 -11.18 -18.24 6.56
N THR A 463 -11.11 -19.57 6.44
CA THR A 463 -10.03 -20.40 7.00
C THR A 463 -9.38 -21.29 5.93
N MET A 464 -8.16 -21.77 6.21
CA MET A 464 -7.46 -22.72 5.34
C MET A 464 -8.17 -24.08 5.33
N GLU A 465 -8.82 -24.44 6.41
CA GLU A 465 -9.66 -25.63 6.51
C GLU A 465 -10.83 -25.57 5.53
N GLU A 466 -11.49 -24.42 5.42
CA GLU A 466 -12.55 -24.21 4.43
C GLU A 466 -12.03 -24.26 2.99
N VAL A 467 -10.80 -23.77 2.73
CA VAL A 467 -10.14 -23.90 1.43
C VAL A 467 -9.90 -25.36 1.07
N VAL A 468 -9.34 -26.15 1.99
CA VAL A 468 -9.10 -27.59 1.75
C VAL A 468 -10.41 -28.32 1.57
N GLU A 469 -11.46 -27.98 2.33
CA GLU A 469 -12.78 -28.59 2.16
C GLU A 469 -13.45 -28.19 0.82
N PHE A 470 -13.24 -26.95 0.34
CA PHE A 470 -13.68 -26.53 -1.00
C PHE A 470 -13.10 -27.44 -2.09
N TYR A 471 -11.81 -27.71 -2.05
CA TYR A 471 -11.15 -28.64 -3.00
C TYR A 471 -11.57 -30.09 -2.76
N ASN A 472 -11.76 -30.50 -1.50
CA ASN A 472 -12.18 -31.87 -1.16
C ASN A 472 -13.53 -32.24 -1.76
N ARG A 473 -14.47 -31.28 -1.82
CA ARG A 473 -15.79 -31.49 -2.47
C ARG A 473 -15.81 -31.25 -3.98
N GLY A 474 -14.71 -30.75 -4.58
CA GLY A 474 -14.57 -30.55 -6.03
C GLY A 474 -15.10 -29.21 -6.55
N GLY A 475 -15.05 -28.16 -5.75
CA GLY A 475 -15.60 -26.82 -6.09
C GLY A 475 -17.09 -26.71 -5.79
N ASP A 476 -17.65 -25.50 -5.96
CA ASP A 476 -19.05 -25.22 -5.62
C ASP A 476 -19.94 -25.01 -6.88
N PHE A 477 -19.35 -24.49 -7.97
CA PHE A 477 -20.10 -24.13 -9.18
C PHE A 477 -19.45 -24.75 -10.42
N PRO A 478 -20.09 -25.77 -11.04
CA PRO A 478 -19.57 -26.40 -12.25
C PRO A 478 -19.68 -25.43 -13.44
N ALA A 479 -18.68 -25.47 -14.33
CA ALA A 479 -18.70 -24.73 -15.59
C ALA A 479 -17.86 -25.48 -16.65
N PRO A 480 -18.08 -25.23 -17.95
CA PRO A 480 -17.40 -25.97 -19.01
C PRO A 480 -15.87 -25.88 -19.02
N ASN A 481 -15.33 -24.79 -18.49
CA ASN A 481 -13.88 -24.53 -18.41
C ASN A 481 -13.27 -24.84 -17.04
N VAL A 482 -14.01 -25.47 -16.12
CA VAL A 482 -13.43 -26.01 -14.88
C VAL A 482 -12.62 -27.26 -15.23
N PRO A 483 -11.32 -27.34 -14.87
CA PRO A 483 -10.46 -28.46 -15.20
C PRO A 483 -10.79 -29.68 -14.32
N THR A 484 -11.79 -30.46 -14.71
CA THR A 484 -12.34 -31.61 -13.94
C THR A 484 -11.34 -32.73 -13.64
N GLY A 485 -10.21 -32.78 -14.36
CA GLY A 485 -9.10 -33.68 -14.02
C GLY A 485 -8.40 -33.33 -12.69
N VAL A 486 -8.51 -32.08 -12.26
CA VAL A 486 -7.89 -31.55 -11.02
C VAL A 486 -8.95 -31.12 -10.02
N ILE A 487 -9.99 -30.39 -10.46
CA ILE A 487 -11.10 -29.93 -9.62
C ILE A 487 -12.22 -31.00 -9.66
N ARG A 488 -12.18 -31.87 -8.69
CA ARG A 488 -13.11 -33.02 -8.53
C ARG A 488 -13.17 -33.42 -7.06
N PRO A 489 -14.19 -34.16 -6.60
CA PRO A 489 -14.21 -34.71 -5.25
C PRO A 489 -12.95 -35.55 -4.96
N LEU A 490 -12.19 -35.20 -3.90
CA LEU A 490 -10.95 -35.86 -3.53
C LEU A 490 -11.17 -36.98 -2.52
N ASN A 491 -12.31 -36.95 -1.80
CA ASN A 491 -12.70 -37.94 -0.78
C ASN A 491 -11.65 -38.14 0.33
N MET A 492 -10.93 -37.10 0.71
CA MET A 492 -9.94 -37.15 1.77
C MET A 492 -10.59 -37.41 3.13
N THR A 493 -9.97 -38.23 3.95
CA THR A 493 -10.31 -38.43 5.35
C THR A 493 -10.11 -37.16 6.17
N VAL A 494 -10.65 -37.12 7.38
CA VAL A 494 -10.46 -35.97 8.30
C VAL A 494 -8.97 -35.75 8.59
N GLN A 495 -8.20 -36.87 8.76
CA GLN A 495 -6.76 -36.78 9.03
C GLN A 495 -5.98 -36.24 7.83
N GLU A 496 -6.25 -36.71 6.63
CA GLU A 496 -5.59 -36.21 5.40
C GLU A 496 -5.84 -34.73 5.17
N ARG A 497 -7.08 -34.26 5.39
CA ARG A 497 -7.38 -32.83 5.33
C ARG A 497 -6.58 -32.03 6.38
N ALA A 498 -6.46 -32.54 7.61
CA ALA A 498 -5.68 -31.90 8.66
C ALA A 498 -4.17 -31.89 8.34
N ASP A 499 -3.64 -32.96 7.73
CA ASP A 499 -2.25 -33.04 7.30
C ASP A 499 -1.96 -32.06 6.15
N LEU A 500 -2.87 -31.98 5.17
CA LEU A 500 -2.76 -31.02 4.06
C LEU A 500 -2.81 -29.55 4.56
N VAL A 501 -3.72 -29.23 5.48
CA VAL A 501 -3.79 -27.91 6.13
C VAL A 501 -2.49 -27.60 6.86
N ALA A 502 -1.89 -28.56 7.56
CA ALA A 502 -0.62 -28.37 8.26
C ALA A 502 0.51 -27.99 7.28
N PHE A 503 0.57 -28.63 6.10
CA PHE A 503 1.54 -28.26 5.06
C PHE A 503 1.30 -26.84 4.51
N LEU A 504 0.05 -26.44 4.29
CA LEU A 504 -0.30 -25.15 3.71
C LEU A 504 -0.09 -23.97 4.69
N LYS A 505 0.16 -24.22 5.96
CA LYS A 505 0.38 -23.20 7.01
C LYS A 505 1.86 -22.91 7.26
N ARG A 506 2.40 -23.38 8.38
CA ARG A 506 3.76 -23.08 8.85
C ARG A 506 4.84 -23.30 7.78
N PRO A 507 4.88 -24.41 7.03
CA PRO A 507 5.90 -24.68 6.02
C PRO A 507 6.05 -23.60 4.96
N LEU A 508 4.97 -22.88 4.64
CA LEU A 508 4.93 -21.86 3.60
C LEU A 508 5.01 -20.43 4.14
N THR A 509 5.16 -20.24 5.46
CA THR A 509 5.14 -18.90 6.09
C THR A 509 6.54 -18.46 6.49
N ASP A 510 6.97 -17.32 5.93
CA ASP A 510 8.23 -16.67 6.30
C ASP A 510 8.06 -15.87 7.59
N ASN A 511 8.89 -16.14 8.58
CA ASN A 511 8.81 -15.50 9.89
C ASN A 511 9.10 -13.99 9.83
N ARG A 512 9.90 -13.52 8.85
CA ARG A 512 10.14 -12.09 8.63
C ARG A 512 8.85 -11.39 8.21
N VAL A 513 8.05 -12.02 7.36
CA VAL A 513 6.75 -11.50 6.91
C VAL A 513 5.76 -11.45 8.07
N ARG A 514 5.64 -12.54 8.85
CA ARG A 514 4.73 -12.63 10.01
C ARG A 514 5.00 -11.53 11.04
N ASN A 515 6.28 -11.23 11.31
CA ASN A 515 6.70 -10.31 12.35
C ASN A 515 7.15 -8.94 11.82
N GLU A 516 6.91 -8.66 10.54
CA GLU A 516 7.27 -7.39 9.88
C GLU A 516 8.74 -7.01 10.12
N LEU A 517 9.65 -8.01 10.02
CA LEU A 517 11.11 -7.81 10.11
C LEU A 517 11.68 -7.40 8.75
N PRO A 518 12.82 -6.69 8.70
CA PRO A 518 13.44 -6.29 7.44
C PRO A 518 13.58 -7.46 6.43
N PRO A 519 13.26 -7.24 5.14
CA PRO A 519 12.88 -5.99 4.49
C PRO A 519 11.37 -5.66 4.59
N PHE A 520 10.57 -6.44 5.32
CA PHE A 520 9.12 -6.31 5.44
C PHE A 520 8.68 -5.35 6.56
N ASP A 521 9.63 -4.70 7.25
CA ASP A 521 9.39 -3.67 8.24
C ASP A 521 8.73 -2.42 7.63
N ARG A 522 7.88 -1.75 8.42
CA ARG A 522 7.05 -0.65 7.94
C ARG A 522 6.82 0.45 8.97
N PRO A 523 6.43 1.66 8.54
CA PRO A 523 5.92 2.66 9.46
C PRO A 523 4.52 2.28 9.97
N THR A 524 4.11 2.89 11.09
CA THR A 524 2.73 2.88 11.55
C THR A 524 1.93 3.93 10.78
N LEU A 525 0.83 3.55 10.15
CA LEU A 525 -0.03 4.46 9.39
C LEU A 525 -0.81 5.41 10.31
N TYR A 526 -1.22 6.56 9.77
CA TYR A 526 -2.13 7.47 10.46
C TYR A 526 -3.40 6.75 10.93
N THR A 527 -4.02 5.98 10.06
CA THR A 527 -5.25 5.22 10.34
C THR A 527 -5.10 4.14 11.41
N GLU A 528 -3.87 3.78 11.79
CA GLU A 528 -3.55 2.88 12.91
C GLU A 528 -3.17 3.62 14.19
N SER A 529 -2.98 4.93 14.10
CA SER A 529 -2.48 5.76 15.20
C SER A 529 -3.63 6.32 16.05
N ASN A 530 -3.28 6.87 17.20
CA ASN A 530 -4.21 7.63 18.05
C ASN A 530 -4.49 9.06 17.56
N ARG A 531 -4.00 9.44 16.37
CA ARG A 531 -4.21 10.75 15.74
C ARG A 531 -5.54 10.83 14.96
N VAL A 532 -6.19 9.69 14.72
CA VAL A 532 -7.49 9.64 14.03
C VAL A 532 -8.55 10.30 14.89
N PRO A 533 -9.38 11.21 14.34
CA PRO A 533 -10.48 11.81 15.05
C PRO A 533 -11.43 10.75 15.64
N THR A 534 -11.98 11.02 16.81
CA THR A 534 -12.95 10.13 17.45
C THR A 534 -14.34 10.74 17.41
N VAL A 535 -15.36 9.87 17.28
CA VAL A 535 -16.77 10.25 17.39
C VAL A 535 -17.40 9.38 18.47
N ALA A 536 -17.65 9.96 19.64
CA ALA A 536 -18.05 9.20 20.82
C ALA A 536 -19.05 9.97 21.71
N GLY A 537 -19.47 9.36 22.81
CA GLY A 537 -20.35 9.98 23.81
C GLY A 537 -21.80 10.02 23.38
N ARG A 538 -22.58 10.94 24.00
CA ARG A 538 -24.01 11.10 23.79
C ARG A 538 -24.29 12.06 22.63
N GLY A 539 -25.35 11.78 21.87
CA GLY A 539 -25.98 12.69 20.93
C GLY A 539 -27.43 12.91 21.32
N ARG A 540 -28.13 13.79 20.63
CA ARG A 540 -29.56 14.03 20.77
C ARG A 540 -30.27 13.50 19.52
N PRO A 541 -31.26 12.60 19.69
CA PRO A 541 -31.99 12.05 18.56
C PRO A 541 -32.89 13.09 17.89
N GLY A 542 -33.02 12.95 16.58
CA GLY A 542 -33.98 13.65 15.74
C GLY A 542 -35.23 12.82 15.45
N SER A 543 -35.77 13.01 14.25
CA SER A 543 -36.90 12.24 13.71
C SER A 543 -36.64 10.74 13.81
N LYS A 544 -37.68 9.98 14.14
CA LYS A 544 -37.60 8.52 14.35
C LYS A 544 -36.54 8.07 15.38
N PHE A 545 -36.22 8.91 16.35
CA PHE A 545 -35.25 8.65 17.42
C PHE A 545 -33.81 8.37 16.88
N THR A 546 -33.49 8.79 15.65
CA THR A 546 -32.16 8.60 15.06
C THR A 546 -31.22 9.73 15.48
N ILE A 547 -30.05 9.39 16.00
CA ILE A 547 -28.96 10.35 16.25
C ILE A 547 -28.20 10.58 14.96
N PRO A 548 -28.03 11.85 14.50
CA PRO A 548 -27.19 12.13 13.33
C PRO A 548 -25.76 11.58 13.51
N GLU A 549 -25.25 10.89 12.49
CA GLU A 549 -23.90 10.30 12.50
C GLU A 549 -22.90 11.33 11.96
N ALA A 550 -21.96 11.75 12.79
CA ALA A 550 -20.82 12.55 12.34
C ALA A 550 -19.74 11.63 11.73
N ILE A 551 -19.12 12.07 10.64
CA ILE A 551 -18.10 11.33 9.89
C ILE A 551 -16.87 12.22 9.76
N LEU A 552 -15.75 11.80 10.35
CA LEU A 552 -14.49 12.55 10.34
C LEU A 552 -13.33 11.55 10.27
N ILE A 553 -12.77 11.37 9.08
CA ILE A 553 -11.70 10.41 8.84
C ILE A 553 -10.40 11.08 8.37
N ALA A 554 -10.50 12.25 7.75
CA ALA A 554 -9.34 12.98 7.23
C ALA A 554 -8.37 13.38 8.37
N PRO A 555 -7.04 13.40 8.12
CA PRO A 555 -6.06 13.76 9.14
C PRO A 555 -6.14 15.25 9.50
N PRO A 556 -6.20 15.59 10.80
CA PRO A 556 -6.09 16.97 11.28
C PRO A 556 -4.62 17.46 11.24
N LEU A 557 -3.99 17.33 10.08
CA LEU A 557 -2.63 17.75 9.81
C LEU A 557 -2.58 19.26 9.57
N VAL A 558 -1.62 19.96 10.18
CA VAL A 558 -1.34 21.38 9.90
C VAL A 558 -1.20 21.60 8.40
N GLY A 559 -1.91 22.62 7.87
CA GLY A 559 -1.91 22.94 6.44
C GLY A 559 -2.73 21.98 5.57
N ASN A 560 -3.50 21.04 6.14
CA ASN A 560 -4.40 20.19 5.34
C ASN A 560 -5.59 21.02 4.82
N PRO A 561 -5.68 21.29 3.50
CA PRO A 561 -6.76 22.11 2.95
C PRO A 561 -8.10 21.36 2.89
N ASN A 562 -8.08 20.03 3.03
CA ASN A 562 -9.24 19.15 2.83
C ASN A 562 -9.54 18.31 4.08
N PHE A 563 -9.60 18.94 5.25
CA PHE A 563 -10.08 18.30 6.47
C PHE A 563 -11.61 18.33 6.46
N THR A 564 -12.24 17.21 6.09
CA THR A 564 -13.68 17.15 5.80
C THR A 564 -14.45 16.55 6.96
N ALA A 565 -15.53 17.23 7.35
CA ALA A 565 -16.51 16.73 8.30
C ALA A 565 -17.83 16.41 7.58
N GLY A 566 -18.24 15.16 7.63
CA GLY A 566 -19.50 14.66 7.08
C GLY A 566 -20.57 14.47 8.14
N ILE A 567 -21.82 14.42 7.69
CA ILE A 567 -22.99 14.06 8.48
C ILE A 567 -23.89 13.12 7.66
N ALA A 568 -24.41 12.09 8.32
CA ALA A 568 -25.42 11.19 7.78
C ALA A 568 -26.57 11.00 8.78
N HIS A 569 -27.65 10.39 8.31
CA HIS A 569 -28.84 10.08 9.13
C HIS A 569 -29.49 11.30 9.81
N GLY A 570 -29.27 12.50 9.27
CA GLY A 570 -30.04 13.68 9.61
C GLY A 570 -31.39 13.70 8.88
N ARG A 571 -32.25 14.69 9.19
CA ARG A 571 -33.42 14.96 8.37
C ARG A 571 -33.00 15.69 7.08
N GLY A 572 -33.36 15.15 5.92
CA GLY A 572 -33.07 15.77 4.63
C GLY A 572 -33.90 17.03 4.36
N GLY A 573 -33.34 17.96 3.59
CA GLY A 573 -33.96 19.24 3.24
C GLY A 573 -33.93 20.31 4.34
N VAL A 574 -33.30 20.03 5.49
CA VAL A 574 -33.19 21.00 6.59
C VAL A 574 -31.74 21.48 6.77
N GLN A 575 -31.58 22.59 7.48
CA GLN A 575 -30.26 23.10 7.84
C GLN A 575 -29.59 22.25 8.91
N ALA A 576 -28.30 21.98 8.70
CA ALA A 576 -27.39 21.40 9.68
C ALA A 576 -26.19 22.32 9.87
N THR A 577 -25.85 22.61 11.11
CA THR A 577 -24.71 23.47 11.47
C THR A 577 -23.65 22.64 12.17
N LEU A 578 -22.43 22.66 11.65
CA LEU A 578 -21.24 22.16 12.32
C LEU A 578 -20.66 23.27 13.18
N VAL A 579 -20.46 22.98 14.46
CA VAL A 579 -19.74 23.87 15.38
C VAL A 579 -18.54 23.11 15.93
N ILE A 580 -17.34 23.69 15.78
CA ILE A 580 -16.09 23.17 16.34
C ILE A 580 -15.47 24.24 17.23
N ASP A 581 -15.13 23.87 18.47
CA ASP A 581 -14.61 24.78 19.48
C ASP A 581 -13.49 24.12 20.30
N SER A 582 -12.79 24.91 21.11
CA SER A 582 -11.81 24.45 22.11
C SER A 582 -12.44 23.66 23.27
N GLN A 583 -13.78 23.68 23.41
CA GLN A 583 -14.56 22.92 24.38
C GLN A 583 -15.76 22.26 23.69
N ASP A 584 -16.37 21.24 24.32
CA ASP A 584 -17.59 20.61 23.80
C ASP A 584 -18.70 21.66 23.64
N PRO A 585 -19.19 21.90 22.40
CA PRO A 585 -20.31 22.84 22.18
C PRO A 585 -21.62 22.44 22.87
N GLY A 586 -21.70 21.21 23.39
CA GLY A 586 -22.77 20.72 24.22
C GLY A 586 -23.98 20.18 23.48
N LEU A 587 -24.97 19.67 24.27
CA LEU A 587 -26.22 19.11 23.77
C LEU A 587 -27.38 20.10 23.95
N GLY A 588 -27.14 21.41 23.90
CA GLY A 588 -28.14 22.47 24.04
C GLY A 588 -29.26 22.38 22.98
N ILE A 589 -30.45 22.95 23.32
CA ILE A 589 -31.58 23.07 22.39
C ILE A 589 -31.42 24.28 21.44
N THR A 590 -30.44 25.10 21.68
CA THR A 590 -30.02 26.20 20.81
C THR A 590 -28.69 25.84 20.13
N ILE A 591 -28.56 26.20 18.86
CA ILE A 591 -27.30 26.06 18.15
C ILE A 591 -26.35 27.15 18.64
N PRO A 592 -25.11 26.84 19.07
CA PRO A 592 -24.13 27.88 19.41
C PRO A 592 -23.96 28.87 18.26
N ALA A 593 -23.86 30.17 18.57
CA ALA A 593 -23.81 31.22 17.57
C ALA A 593 -22.44 31.29 16.85
N THR A 594 -21.41 30.77 17.50
CA THR A 594 -20.01 30.76 16.98
C THR A 594 -19.31 29.46 17.38
N GLY A 595 -18.18 29.19 16.76
CA GLY A 595 -17.20 28.17 17.15
C GLY A 595 -15.81 28.74 16.95
N SER A 596 -14.89 28.53 17.87
CA SER A 596 -13.54 29.11 17.81
C SER A 596 -12.68 28.57 16.65
N PHE A 597 -13.02 27.38 16.15
CA PHE A 597 -12.32 26.75 15.02
C PHE A 597 -13.17 26.72 13.76
N ALA A 598 -14.43 26.32 13.83
CA ALA A 598 -15.33 26.31 12.68
C ALA A 598 -16.80 26.50 13.09
N HIS A 599 -17.56 27.20 12.26
CA HIS A 599 -19.01 27.34 12.35
C HIS A 599 -19.56 27.41 10.92
N GLN A 600 -20.12 26.29 10.42
CA GLN A 600 -20.58 26.18 9.04
C GLN A 600 -21.98 25.56 8.99
N THR A 601 -22.85 26.13 8.15
CA THR A 601 -24.22 25.66 7.95
C THR A 601 -24.42 25.21 6.52
N ILE A 602 -25.01 24.03 6.35
CA ILE A 602 -25.39 23.46 5.04
C ILE A 602 -26.85 23.01 5.08
N THR A 603 -27.44 22.84 3.92
CA THR A 603 -28.72 22.14 3.76
C THR A 603 -28.44 20.67 3.47
N LEU A 604 -29.03 19.76 4.26
CA LEU A 604 -28.85 18.33 4.05
C LEU A 604 -29.58 17.88 2.79
N ASN A 605 -28.91 17.03 2.00
CA ASN A 605 -29.48 16.38 0.84
C ASN A 605 -30.57 15.36 1.24
N ASN A 606 -31.24 14.75 0.26
CA ASN A 606 -32.27 13.73 0.43
C ASN A 606 -33.53 14.26 1.12
N PHE A 607 -34.18 15.24 0.47
CA PHE A 607 -35.37 15.95 0.95
C PHE A 607 -36.45 15.02 1.52
N GLU A 608 -37.08 15.42 2.64
CA GLU A 608 -38.09 14.66 3.38
C GLU A 608 -37.70 13.29 3.92
N SER A 609 -36.46 12.84 3.72
CA SER A 609 -35.93 11.58 4.26
C SER A 609 -35.38 11.76 5.67
N THR A 610 -35.37 10.69 6.46
CA THR A 610 -34.60 10.59 7.72
C THR A 610 -33.16 10.14 7.48
N ASN A 611 -32.76 10.03 6.23
CA ASN A 611 -31.40 9.66 5.79
C ASN A 611 -30.74 10.84 5.06
N GLY A 612 -30.98 12.07 5.54
CA GLY A 612 -30.32 13.27 5.04
C GLY A 612 -28.83 13.25 5.35
N TYR A 613 -28.04 13.78 4.42
CA TYR A 613 -26.58 13.76 4.47
C TYR A 613 -25.97 15.05 3.90
N GLY A 614 -24.71 15.27 4.22
CA GLY A 614 -23.90 16.34 3.68
C GLY A 614 -22.50 16.35 4.26
N SER A 615 -21.66 17.22 3.76
CA SER A 615 -20.31 17.40 4.30
C SER A 615 -19.81 18.81 4.06
N VAL A 616 -18.86 19.24 4.86
CA VAL A 616 -18.15 20.51 4.72
C VAL A 616 -16.66 20.25 4.73
N ASN A 617 -15.93 21.00 3.91
CA ASN A 617 -14.49 21.02 3.93
C ASN A 617 -14.01 22.14 4.85
N ILE A 618 -13.16 21.79 5.82
CA ILE A 618 -12.58 22.70 6.80
C ILE A 618 -11.06 22.69 6.56
N ALA A 619 -10.51 23.83 6.12
CA ALA A 619 -9.05 23.91 6.01
C ALA A 619 -8.42 23.98 7.41
N ILE A 620 -7.45 23.14 7.69
CA ILE A 620 -6.56 23.32 8.85
C ILE A 620 -5.54 24.40 8.46
N PRO A 621 -5.47 25.54 9.14
CA PRO A 621 -4.51 26.58 8.82
C PRO A 621 -3.06 26.06 8.89
N ASN A 622 -2.19 26.57 8.02
CA ASN A 622 -0.75 26.29 8.09
C ASN A 622 -0.12 27.12 9.22
N ASN A 623 -0.50 26.84 10.45
CA ASN A 623 -0.04 27.52 11.65
C ASN A 623 0.50 26.50 12.67
N PRO A 624 1.82 26.44 12.89
CA PRO A 624 2.43 25.52 13.84
C PRO A 624 1.92 25.66 15.29
N LEU A 625 1.34 26.80 15.67
CA LEU A 625 0.76 27.00 17.01
C LEU A 625 -0.49 26.14 17.25
N LEU A 626 -1.07 25.56 16.21
CA LEU A 626 -2.20 24.64 16.35
C LEU A 626 -1.75 23.23 16.74
N ILE A 627 -0.48 22.89 16.54
CA ILE A 627 0.04 21.55 16.86
C ILE A 627 -0.13 21.26 18.35
N GLY A 628 -0.75 20.10 18.66
CA GLY A 628 -1.06 19.68 20.01
C GLY A 628 -2.36 20.25 20.57
N GLN A 629 -3.02 21.20 19.89
CA GLN A 629 -4.33 21.70 20.33
C GLN A 629 -5.44 20.71 19.99
N THR A 630 -6.33 20.47 20.96
CA THR A 630 -7.49 19.58 20.82
C THR A 630 -8.75 20.39 20.62
N PHE A 631 -9.56 19.98 19.66
CA PHE A 631 -10.82 20.59 19.32
C PHE A 631 -11.97 19.59 19.46
N TYR A 632 -13.17 20.14 19.73
CA TYR A 632 -14.40 19.42 19.98
C TYR A 632 -15.48 19.91 19.05
N GLY A 633 -16.23 19.02 18.40
CA GLY A 633 -17.22 19.42 17.41
C GLY A 633 -18.53 18.65 17.51
N ARG A 634 -19.61 19.30 17.08
CA ARG A 634 -20.93 18.67 16.94
C ARG A 634 -21.65 19.21 15.73
N TRP A 635 -22.45 18.35 15.10
CA TRP A 635 -23.45 18.73 14.13
C TRP A 635 -24.80 18.97 14.82
N TYR A 636 -25.44 20.09 14.54
CA TYR A 636 -26.77 20.47 14.99
C TYR A 636 -27.71 20.49 13.79
N VAL A 637 -28.75 19.65 13.79
CA VAL A 637 -29.71 19.54 12.67
C VAL A 637 -31.05 20.15 13.12
N ARG A 638 -31.56 21.13 12.36
CA ARG A 638 -32.89 21.71 12.58
C ARG A 638 -33.95 20.69 12.15
N ASP A 639 -34.48 19.94 13.11
CA ASP A 639 -35.46 18.89 12.87
C ASP A 639 -36.74 19.15 13.65
N ASN A 640 -37.70 19.81 13.00
CA ASN A 640 -38.98 20.18 13.64
C ASN A 640 -39.87 18.98 13.98
N ARG A 641 -39.51 17.76 13.63
CA ARG A 641 -40.16 16.51 14.07
C ARG A 641 -39.44 15.87 15.26
N ALA A 642 -38.29 16.39 15.66
CA ALA A 642 -37.63 16.01 16.90
C ALA A 642 -38.33 16.66 18.10
N VAL A 643 -38.31 15.99 19.25
CA VAL A 643 -38.98 16.47 20.50
C VAL A 643 -38.52 17.89 20.88
N THR A 644 -37.26 18.23 20.62
CA THR A 644 -36.68 19.54 20.96
C THR A 644 -36.49 20.48 19.75
N GLY A 645 -36.95 20.08 18.56
CA GLY A 645 -36.72 20.81 17.32
C GLY A 645 -35.31 20.78 16.78
N ILE A 646 -34.34 20.19 17.52
CA ILE A 646 -32.92 20.07 17.11
C ILE A 646 -32.40 18.69 17.48
N ALA A 647 -31.82 17.99 16.49
CA ALA A 647 -31.01 16.80 16.69
C ALA A 647 -29.52 17.18 16.75
N VAL A 648 -28.73 16.46 17.55
CA VAL A 648 -27.29 16.74 17.72
C VAL A 648 -26.49 15.45 17.59
N SER A 649 -25.40 15.50 16.83
CA SER A 649 -24.50 14.35 16.68
C SER A 649 -23.78 13.99 17.98
N ARG A 650 -23.14 12.84 18.01
CA ARG A 650 -22.12 12.52 19.02
C ARG A 650 -20.96 13.50 18.92
N LEU A 651 -20.17 13.58 19.99
CA LEU A 651 -19.02 14.48 20.07
C LEU A 651 -17.91 14.00 19.15
N ILE A 652 -17.47 14.89 18.28
CA ILE A 652 -16.23 14.79 17.51
C ILE A 652 -15.09 15.30 18.40
N THR A 653 -13.96 14.59 18.44
CA THR A 653 -12.73 15.07 19.10
C THR A 653 -11.54 14.80 18.20
N PHE A 654 -10.69 15.80 18.01
CA PHE A 654 -9.43 15.65 17.26
C PHE A 654 -8.34 16.59 17.79
N THR A 655 -7.10 16.17 17.65
CA THR A 655 -5.92 16.98 17.99
C THR A 655 -5.13 17.28 16.72
N VAL A 656 -4.80 18.54 16.49
CA VAL A 656 -4.00 18.96 15.32
C VAL A 656 -2.55 18.52 15.51
N PHE A 657 -1.88 18.01 14.47
CA PHE A 657 -0.48 17.57 14.49
C PHE A 657 0.31 18.01 13.26
#